data_438636afc4019fb1267facb8efe2536d
#
_entry.id   438636afc4019fb1267facb8efe2536d
#
_cell.length_a   1.000
_cell.length_b   1.000
_cell.length_c   1.000
_cell.angle_alpha   90.00
_cell.angle_beta   90.00
_cell.angle_gamma   90.00
#
_symmetry.space_group_name_H-M   'P 1'
#
loop_
_entity.id
_entity.type
_entity.pdbx_description
1 polymer ?
#
loop_
_entity_poly.entity_id
_entity_poly.type
_entity_poly.pdbx_seq_one_letter_code
_entity_poly.pdbx_strand_id
1 'polypeptide(L)'
;WTQGETEASSVWFPTIDSPNEKTTQEMYITVDNKYTTLSNGLIEASEKNANGTRTDYWNMDQPHSPYLFMMAVGEFAIVKDEWTKKDGSKMEVNYYVEKEYEEHAKAIFGKTPAMLDFFSERLGVEYPWAKYSQIVVRDYVSGAMENTTATIHGDFLYQTTRELLDDDNESIIAHELFHHWFGDLVTCESWSNLPLNESFANYSQYLWDEHAYGRMEADEHAYSEMDGYFLSAESGGHVDMIRYDYASKEDMFDGHSYNKGGRILHMLRTHLGDEAFFEALKNYLNDNKFQATEIHELRMQFEKVSGQDLNWFFNQWFLSSGHPIVKITQKYDASNQQLNVTISQNQDTKKWPLFQLPIEIDIYKNGLVRKEKVWITDASQTFTFDKIATAPDLVNVDATKTTLWKKEDQKPTSQWIYQLNNAPLWLDKKEAFDKLKSSNDADAIYAIVKALDHETYNIRLLAIHGLSKAAIKQAETVNLKLIDLAQNDKSSTARSEALYALTEYFSNNATTDKALELGLKDSSYLVLSTALQGLGDTRGPEGLILAKQYQDEPNSKVNLAVASVYAKNGGPAEWTFFEDNVTELNGNNKIYFLQHLYSYSINQPDEAAIKAMPVLINEIEADNIWYSRLVSYRLLFGLKSHYTKRINEIDTKLQSLTKEGAGVEQKLVLEKEKNFCKAKEQEILAKYNVLKENETDPQVLGRL
;
A
#
# COMPACT_ATOMS: atom_id res chain seq x y z
N TRP A 1 22.63 6.23 10.72
CA TRP A 1 21.36 6.18 11.48
C TRP A 1 21.29 4.95 12.37
N THR A 2 20.41 5.01 13.37
CA THR A 2 20.14 3.89 14.29
C THR A 2 18.68 3.47 14.19
N GLN A 3 18.40 2.20 14.49
CA GLN A 3 17.06 1.64 14.62
C GLN A 3 16.93 0.95 15.98
N GLY A 4 15.90 1.29 16.75
CA GLY A 4 15.65 0.76 18.08
C GLY A 4 14.54 -0.27 18.16
N GLU A 5 13.54 -0.18 17.29
CA GLU A 5 12.39 -1.05 17.30
C GLU A 5 12.75 -2.46 16.73
N THR A 6 12.30 -3.55 17.31
CA THR A 6 11.49 -3.56 18.56
C THR A 6 12.35 -3.43 19.83
N GLU A 7 13.43 -4.15 19.97
CA GLU A 7 14.34 -4.22 21.13
C GLU A 7 15.80 -4.27 20.65
N ALA A 8 16.17 -3.35 19.72
CA ALA A 8 17.53 -3.23 19.20
C ALA A 8 18.34 -2.08 19.85
N SER A 9 17.72 -1.28 20.72
CA SER A 9 18.37 -0.16 21.40
C SER A 9 19.50 -0.62 22.35
N SER A 10 19.33 -1.75 23.01
CA SER A 10 20.36 -2.36 23.89
C SER A 10 21.63 -2.82 23.16
N VAL A 11 21.62 -2.84 21.82
CA VAL A 11 22.81 -3.13 21.00
C VAL A 11 23.84 -2.00 21.06
N TRP A 12 23.40 -0.74 21.21
CA TRP A 12 24.27 0.41 21.13
C TRP A 12 24.32 1.29 22.40
N PHE A 13 23.33 1.15 23.32
CA PHE A 13 23.45 1.75 24.65
C PHE A 13 22.82 0.82 25.72
N PRO A 14 23.32 0.85 26.97
CA PRO A 14 22.77 0.02 28.05
C PRO A 14 21.39 0.54 28.49
N THR A 15 20.37 -0.31 28.33
CA THR A 15 18.99 0.01 28.72
C THR A 15 18.21 -1.27 29.05
N ILE A 16 17.08 -1.12 29.75
CA ILE A 16 16.03 -2.14 29.74
C ILE A 16 15.23 -1.93 28.46
N ASP A 17 15.44 -2.81 27.50
CA ASP A 17 14.92 -2.65 26.14
C ASP A 17 13.48 -3.17 26.07
N SER A 18 12.55 -2.35 26.55
CA SER A 18 11.12 -2.63 26.60
C SER A 18 10.33 -1.34 26.34
N PRO A 19 9.19 -1.40 25.63
CA PRO A 19 8.44 -0.19 25.23
C PRO A 19 7.89 0.59 26.44
N ASN A 20 7.68 -0.04 27.59
CA ASN A 20 7.15 0.61 28.79
C ASN A 20 8.21 1.29 29.68
N GLU A 21 9.50 1.16 29.37
CA GLU A 21 10.60 1.73 30.16
C GLU A 21 10.97 3.14 29.67
N LYS A 22 10.13 4.12 30.02
CA LYS A 22 10.35 5.52 29.61
C LYS A 22 11.42 6.22 30.42
N THR A 23 12.32 6.93 29.75
CA THR A 23 13.40 7.71 30.36
C THR A 23 13.71 8.97 29.55
N THR A 24 14.37 9.94 30.17
CA THR A 24 14.98 11.10 29.51
C THR A 24 16.29 10.70 28.83
N GLN A 25 16.77 11.54 27.92
CA GLN A 25 17.97 11.24 27.12
C GLN A 25 18.88 12.48 27.02
N GLU A 26 20.15 12.28 27.26
CA GLU A 26 21.23 13.22 26.92
C GLU A 26 22.20 12.54 25.98
N MET A 27 22.54 13.16 24.84
CA MET A 27 23.43 12.57 23.86
C MET A 27 24.48 13.55 23.37
N TYR A 28 25.75 13.17 23.48
CA TYR A 28 26.90 13.89 22.98
C TYR A 28 27.46 13.22 21.75
N ILE A 29 27.28 13.84 20.57
CA ILE A 29 27.69 13.26 19.28
C ILE A 29 28.90 14.01 18.77
N THR A 30 30.07 13.36 18.77
CA THR A 30 31.31 13.94 18.25
C THR A 30 31.58 13.44 16.84
N VAL A 31 31.61 14.37 15.88
CA VAL A 31 31.76 14.07 14.45
C VAL A 31 32.71 15.06 13.77
N ASP A 32 33.19 14.71 12.57
CA ASP A 32 33.85 15.66 11.69
C ASP A 32 32.95 16.85 11.39
N ASN A 33 33.51 18.06 11.33
CA ASN A 33 32.75 19.31 11.12
C ASN A 33 31.88 19.32 9.85
N LYS A 34 32.15 18.46 8.88
CA LYS A 34 31.38 18.37 7.62
C LYS A 34 30.03 17.70 7.79
N TYR A 35 29.85 16.85 8.80
CA TYR A 35 28.62 16.11 9.00
C TYR A 35 27.58 16.90 9.78
N THR A 36 26.35 16.70 9.45
CA THR A 36 25.17 17.12 10.21
C THR A 36 24.75 16.01 11.15
N THR A 37 24.32 16.34 12.37
CA THR A 37 23.76 15.39 13.33
C THR A 37 22.27 15.67 13.55
N LEU A 38 21.51 14.61 13.84
CA LEU A 38 20.14 14.70 14.34
C LEU A 38 19.94 13.67 15.45
N SER A 39 19.24 14.07 16.53
CA SER A 39 18.80 13.17 17.59
C SER A 39 17.48 13.66 18.20
N ASN A 40 16.95 12.91 19.15
CA ASN A 40 15.76 13.27 19.92
C ASN A 40 15.99 14.56 20.74
N GLY A 41 14.92 15.31 21.00
CA GLY A 41 14.98 16.53 21.78
C GLY A 41 15.62 17.73 21.05
N LEU A 42 16.15 18.67 21.79
CA LEU A 42 16.77 19.89 21.26
C LEU A 42 18.30 19.79 21.24
N ILE A 43 18.93 20.45 20.27
CA ILE A 43 20.36 20.67 20.29
C ILE A 43 20.63 21.91 21.18
N GLU A 44 21.23 21.69 22.34
CA GLU A 44 21.50 22.77 23.31
C GLU A 44 22.88 23.37 23.17
N ALA A 45 23.85 22.62 22.66
CA ALA A 45 25.21 23.06 22.39
C ALA A 45 25.83 22.39 21.20
N SER A 46 26.75 23.12 20.53
CA SER A 46 27.57 22.59 19.44
C SER A 46 28.98 23.19 19.56
N GLU A 47 29.93 22.41 20.03
CA GLU A 47 31.28 22.87 20.35
C GLU A 47 32.33 22.32 19.36
N LYS A 48 33.08 23.21 18.75
CA LYS A 48 34.18 22.85 17.85
C LYS A 48 35.41 22.40 18.63
N ASN A 49 35.96 21.27 18.27
CA ASN A 49 37.17 20.71 18.84
C ASN A 49 38.46 21.12 18.04
N ALA A 50 39.60 21.15 18.70
CA ALA A 50 40.87 21.55 18.09
C ALA A 50 41.36 20.61 16.96
N ASN A 51 40.85 19.38 16.90
CA ASN A 51 41.22 18.34 15.93
C ASN A 51 40.35 18.31 14.65
N GLY A 52 39.51 19.34 14.41
CA GLY A 52 38.65 19.42 13.22
C GLY A 52 37.26 18.71 13.39
N THR A 53 37.00 18.15 14.57
CA THR A 53 35.67 17.62 14.91
C THR A 53 34.83 18.66 15.66
N ARG A 54 33.55 18.38 15.86
CA ARG A 54 32.72 19.08 16.82
C ARG A 54 31.90 18.08 17.64
N THR A 55 31.45 18.52 18.81
CA THR A 55 30.55 17.77 19.66
C THR A 55 29.23 18.51 19.76
N ASP A 56 28.16 17.84 19.31
CA ASP A 56 26.79 18.33 19.42
C ASP A 56 26.14 17.68 20.65
N TYR A 57 25.53 18.50 21.52
CA TYR A 57 24.80 18.06 22.70
C TYR A 57 23.30 18.16 22.44
N TRP A 58 22.64 17.00 22.42
CA TRP A 58 21.20 16.84 22.27
C TRP A 58 20.58 16.45 23.61
N ASN A 59 19.49 17.12 23.99
CA ASN A 59 18.79 16.91 25.24
C ASN A 59 17.30 16.66 25.01
N MET A 60 16.82 15.52 25.49
CA MET A 60 15.41 15.13 25.54
C MET A 60 15.00 15.03 27.01
N ASP A 61 14.41 16.09 27.54
CA ASP A 61 14.02 16.23 28.94
C ASP A 61 12.66 15.60 29.29
N GLN A 62 11.89 15.20 28.27
CA GLN A 62 10.64 14.48 28.41
C GLN A 62 10.87 12.97 28.26
N PRO A 63 10.29 12.13 29.14
CA PRO A 63 10.53 10.71 29.10
C PRO A 63 9.84 10.05 27.90
N HIS A 64 10.60 9.21 27.17
CA HIS A 64 10.15 8.41 26.06
C HIS A 64 10.79 7.01 26.08
N SER A 65 10.26 6.09 25.27
CA SER A 65 10.67 4.69 25.30
C SER A 65 12.04 4.49 24.61
N PRO A 66 12.85 3.51 25.04
CA PRO A 66 14.18 3.28 24.46
C PRO A 66 14.17 2.96 22.97
N TYR A 67 13.14 2.29 22.46
CA TYR A 67 13.05 1.94 21.04
C TYR A 67 12.94 3.19 20.13
N LEU A 68 12.54 4.33 20.68
CA LEU A 68 12.42 5.63 19.99
C LEU A 68 13.72 6.43 19.98
N PHE A 69 14.77 5.97 20.67
CA PHE A 69 16.06 6.66 20.70
C PHE A 69 16.72 6.55 19.35
N MET A 70 17.17 7.69 18.82
CA MET A 70 17.79 7.73 17.52
C MET A 70 19.01 8.65 17.45
N MET A 71 19.89 8.33 16.54
CA MET A 71 20.99 9.17 16.10
C MET A 71 21.15 9.02 14.58
N ALA A 72 21.27 10.15 13.90
CA ALA A 72 21.64 10.18 12.49
C ALA A 72 22.81 11.13 12.26
N VAL A 73 23.76 10.73 11.42
CA VAL A 73 24.97 11.49 11.05
C VAL A 73 25.19 11.37 9.54
N GLY A 74 25.27 12.48 8.85
CA GLY A 74 25.49 12.48 7.40
C GLY A 74 25.70 13.89 6.83
N GLU A 75 25.88 13.97 5.53
CA GLU A 75 26.00 15.25 4.81
C GLU A 75 24.63 15.78 4.37
N PHE A 76 23.74 16.06 5.31
CA PHE A 76 22.39 16.55 5.05
C PHE A 76 22.33 18.07 4.88
N ALA A 77 21.41 18.51 3.99
CA ALA A 77 20.85 19.85 4.01
C ALA A 77 19.69 19.89 5.03
N ILE A 78 19.55 21.04 5.72
CA ILE A 78 18.46 21.26 6.69
C ILE A 78 17.54 22.33 6.12
N VAL A 79 16.36 21.93 5.70
CA VAL A 79 15.32 22.85 5.24
C VAL A 79 14.42 23.21 6.42
N LYS A 80 14.48 24.48 6.82
CA LYS A 80 13.75 24.98 8.00
C LYS A 80 12.31 25.30 7.68
N ASP A 81 11.44 24.92 8.63
CA ASP A 81 10.04 25.27 8.70
C ASP A 81 9.64 25.57 10.14
N GLU A 82 8.43 26.02 10.36
CA GLU A 82 7.93 26.34 11.69
C GLU A 82 6.44 26.05 11.82
N TRP A 83 6.03 25.67 13.00
CA TRP A 83 4.63 25.57 13.40
C TRP A 83 4.32 26.56 14.51
N THR A 84 3.16 27.23 14.43
CA THR A 84 2.70 28.17 15.43
C THR A 84 1.70 27.51 16.37
N LYS A 85 2.07 27.36 17.64
CA LYS A 85 1.21 26.79 18.68
C LYS A 85 0.02 27.68 19.01
N LYS A 86 -0.97 27.16 19.72
CA LYS A 86 -2.19 27.89 20.11
C LYS A 86 -1.89 29.14 21.00
N ASP A 87 -0.81 29.11 21.76
CA ASP A 87 -0.36 30.24 22.57
C ASP A 87 0.42 31.33 21.77
N GLY A 88 0.63 31.10 20.48
CA GLY A 88 1.37 31.96 19.57
C GLY A 88 2.88 31.74 19.57
N SER A 89 3.40 30.83 20.39
CA SER A 89 4.82 30.44 20.33
C SER A 89 5.10 29.61 19.05
N LYS A 90 6.36 29.68 18.60
CA LYS A 90 6.81 28.98 17.41
C LYS A 90 7.63 27.77 17.79
N MET A 91 7.37 26.65 17.12
CA MET A 91 8.13 25.42 17.23
C MET A 91 8.85 25.13 15.91
N GLU A 92 10.10 24.67 16.00
CA GLU A 92 10.87 24.24 14.82
C GLU A 92 10.28 22.97 14.21
N VAL A 93 10.12 23.02 12.89
CA VAL A 93 9.81 21.88 12.04
C VAL A 93 10.89 21.84 10.95
N ASN A 94 11.78 20.85 10.98
CA ASN A 94 12.93 20.81 10.12
C ASN A 94 12.97 19.52 9.28
N TYR A 95 13.40 19.65 8.03
CA TYR A 95 13.53 18.54 7.09
C TYR A 95 14.99 18.33 6.75
N TYR A 96 15.51 17.12 7.03
CA TYR A 96 16.87 16.71 6.78
C TYR A 96 16.90 15.80 5.54
N VAL A 97 17.47 16.28 4.47
CA VAL A 97 17.52 15.58 3.19
C VAL A 97 18.93 15.63 2.61
N GLU A 98 19.29 14.72 1.70
CA GLU A 98 20.49 14.86 0.92
C GLU A 98 20.47 16.16 0.10
N LYS A 99 21.63 16.76 -0.15
CA LYS A 99 21.76 18.10 -0.76
C LYS A 99 21.07 18.21 -2.13
N GLU A 100 21.00 17.15 -2.87
CA GLU A 100 20.33 17.10 -4.18
C GLU A 100 18.81 17.27 -4.08
N TYR A 101 18.20 16.94 -2.91
CA TYR A 101 16.77 17.08 -2.64
C TYR A 101 16.40 18.34 -1.83
N GLU A 102 17.38 19.22 -1.55
CA GLU A 102 17.13 20.42 -0.74
C GLU A 102 16.00 21.30 -1.31
N GLU A 103 15.98 21.51 -2.64
CA GLU A 103 14.95 22.30 -3.32
C GLU A 103 13.57 21.63 -3.33
N HIS A 104 13.50 20.30 -3.15
CA HIS A 104 12.29 19.50 -3.17
C HIS A 104 11.68 19.29 -1.77
N ALA A 105 12.46 19.44 -0.70
CA ALA A 105 12.04 19.08 0.65
C ALA A 105 10.74 19.79 1.12
N LYS A 106 10.53 21.05 0.75
CA LYS A 106 9.27 21.75 1.02
C LYS A 106 8.08 21.20 0.24
N ALA A 107 8.30 20.65 -0.94
CA ALA A 107 7.24 20.01 -1.71
C ALA A 107 6.87 18.64 -1.10
N ILE A 108 7.85 17.92 -0.54
CA ILE A 108 7.64 16.62 0.12
C ILE A 108 6.94 16.80 1.48
N PHE A 109 7.48 17.65 2.35
CA PHE A 109 7.12 17.73 3.77
C PHE A 109 6.28 18.95 4.17
N GLY A 110 6.06 19.90 3.28
CA GLY A 110 5.52 21.23 3.62
C GLY A 110 4.07 21.24 4.15
N LYS A 111 3.35 20.12 4.12
CA LYS A 111 2.05 19.97 4.77
C LYS A 111 2.15 19.59 6.25
N THR A 112 3.32 19.27 6.77
CA THR A 112 3.54 18.89 8.17
C THR A 112 3.00 19.91 9.17
N PRO A 113 3.21 21.23 9.01
CA PRO A 113 2.59 22.21 9.92
C PRO A 113 1.05 22.17 9.94
N ALA A 114 0.42 21.91 8.79
CA ALA A 114 -1.03 21.78 8.71
C ALA A 114 -1.52 20.47 9.37
N MET A 115 -0.76 19.37 9.26
CA MET A 115 -1.04 18.12 9.96
C MET A 115 -0.92 18.31 11.49
N LEU A 116 0.10 19.04 11.98
CA LEU A 116 0.25 19.39 13.39
C LEU A 116 -0.96 20.18 13.92
N ASP A 117 -1.46 21.16 13.16
CA ASP A 117 -2.68 21.89 13.49
C ASP A 117 -3.89 20.96 13.56
N PHE A 118 -4.12 20.20 12.51
CA PHE A 118 -5.27 19.31 12.39
C PHE A 118 -5.32 18.27 13.51
N PHE A 119 -4.22 17.52 13.72
CA PHE A 119 -4.20 16.48 14.75
C PHE A 119 -4.27 17.05 16.17
N SER A 120 -3.59 18.16 16.45
CA SER A 120 -3.68 18.85 17.75
C SER A 120 -5.10 19.30 18.04
N GLU A 121 -5.81 19.84 17.04
CA GLU A 121 -7.19 20.27 17.18
C GLU A 121 -8.13 19.07 17.33
N ARG A 122 -7.98 18.07 16.48
CA ARG A 122 -8.87 16.89 16.42
C ARG A 122 -8.78 16.05 17.68
N LEU A 123 -7.59 15.87 18.23
CA LEU A 123 -7.36 15.14 19.47
C LEU A 123 -7.64 15.99 20.74
N GLY A 124 -7.73 17.31 20.60
CA GLY A 124 -7.86 18.20 21.74
C GLY A 124 -6.64 18.19 22.68
N VAL A 125 -5.51 17.66 22.22
CA VAL A 125 -4.20 17.60 22.88
C VAL A 125 -3.18 18.19 21.93
N GLU A 126 -2.64 19.37 22.25
CA GLU A 126 -1.62 20.02 21.44
C GLU A 126 -0.37 19.13 21.34
N TYR A 127 0.35 19.18 20.21
CA TYR A 127 1.60 18.44 20.03
C TYR A 127 2.54 18.66 21.23
N PRO A 128 2.90 17.57 21.95
CA PRO A 128 3.45 17.71 23.30
C PRO A 128 4.96 17.94 23.36
N TRP A 129 5.66 17.90 22.25
CA TRP A 129 7.11 17.88 22.17
C TRP A 129 7.70 19.24 21.77
N ALA A 130 9.01 19.41 21.95
CA ALA A 130 9.69 20.69 21.79
C ALA A 130 10.03 21.05 20.33
N LYS A 131 10.18 20.04 19.46
CA LYS A 131 10.40 20.20 18.02
C LYS A 131 9.76 19.05 17.25
N TYR A 132 9.71 19.16 15.90
CA TYR A 132 9.48 18.04 15.02
C TYR A 132 10.46 18.06 13.84
N SER A 133 11.30 17.07 13.74
CA SER A 133 12.24 16.90 12.63
C SER A 133 11.94 15.62 11.86
N GLN A 134 12.11 15.66 10.55
CA GLN A 134 11.99 14.51 9.67
C GLN A 134 13.29 14.35 8.89
N ILE A 135 13.80 13.15 8.79
CA ILE A 135 15.02 12.82 8.06
C ILE A 135 14.77 11.68 7.08
N VAL A 136 15.27 11.82 5.86
CA VAL A 136 15.25 10.75 4.86
C VAL A 136 16.62 10.08 4.83
N VAL A 137 16.65 8.76 4.94
CA VAL A 137 17.91 7.98 4.95
C VAL A 137 17.85 6.86 3.92
N ARG A 138 19.02 6.52 3.36
CA ARG A 138 19.14 5.38 2.43
C ARG A 138 19.27 4.07 3.18
N ASP A 139 18.88 2.99 2.50
CA ASP A 139 18.96 1.61 3.01
C ASP A 139 18.23 1.42 4.35
N TYR A 140 17.15 2.18 4.58
CA TYR A 140 16.37 2.02 5.79
C TYR A 140 15.69 0.65 5.85
N VAL A 141 15.64 0.05 7.05
CA VAL A 141 15.21 -1.35 7.23
C VAL A 141 13.70 -1.55 7.08
N SER A 142 12.92 -0.46 7.15
CA SER A 142 11.45 -0.47 6.98
C SER A 142 10.99 0.77 6.19
N GLY A 143 9.70 1.10 6.22
CA GLY A 143 9.18 2.31 5.57
C GLY A 143 9.60 3.59 6.27
N ALA A 144 9.29 3.71 7.55
CA ALA A 144 9.62 4.86 8.38
C ALA A 144 9.67 4.46 9.86
N MET A 145 9.92 5.43 10.76
CA MET A 145 10.00 5.22 12.20
C MET A 145 9.73 6.52 12.95
N GLU A 146 8.88 6.46 13.92
CA GLU A 146 8.36 7.56 14.71
C GLU A 146 9.32 8.11 15.77
N ASN A 147 10.61 7.87 15.70
CA ASN A 147 11.57 8.30 16.75
C ASN A 147 11.20 9.68 17.30
N THR A 148 10.93 9.77 18.59
CA THR A 148 10.35 10.95 19.23
C THR A 148 11.08 12.23 18.84
N THR A 149 10.37 13.18 18.22
CA THR A 149 10.87 14.46 17.70
C THR A 149 11.81 14.38 16.49
N ALA A 150 12.12 13.19 15.99
CA ALA A 150 13.12 12.99 14.96
C ALA A 150 12.78 11.77 14.06
N THR A 151 11.63 11.83 13.41
CA THR A 151 11.10 10.78 12.53
C THR A 151 12.07 10.44 11.41
N ILE A 152 12.34 9.15 11.20
CA ILE A 152 13.13 8.63 10.08
C ILE A 152 12.20 8.14 8.98
N HIS A 153 12.52 8.45 7.73
CA HIS A 153 11.87 7.92 6.54
C HIS A 153 12.90 7.23 5.64
N GLY A 154 12.48 6.19 4.96
CA GLY A 154 13.25 5.54 3.91
C GLY A 154 13.40 6.40 2.65
N ASP A 155 14.32 6.02 1.78
CA ASP A 155 14.72 6.77 0.58
C ASP A 155 13.64 6.85 -0.52
N PHE A 156 12.50 6.15 -0.37
CA PHE A 156 11.35 6.31 -1.24
C PHE A 156 10.70 7.72 -1.13
N LEU A 157 10.98 8.47 -0.04
CA LEU A 157 10.61 9.87 0.10
C LEU A 157 11.58 10.83 -0.61
N TYR A 158 12.70 10.37 -1.12
CA TYR A 158 13.51 11.18 -2.02
C TYR A 158 12.82 11.32 -3.37
N GLN A 159 12.01 12.36 -3.49
CA GLN A 159 11.21 12.66 -4.66
C GLN A 159 11.47 14.07 -5.16
N THR A 160 11.56 14.19 -6.47
CA THR A 160 11.54 15.49 -7.16
C THR A 160 10.12 16.04 -7.19
N THR A 161 9.97 17.34 -7.39
CA THR A 161 8.65 17.98 -7.56
C THR A 161 7.85 17.37 -8.72
N ARG A 162 8.53 16.80 -9.73
CA ARG A 162 7.87 16.11 -10.84
C ARG A 162 7.31 14.75 -10.41
N GLU A 163 8.02 14.00 -9.60
CA GLU A 163 7.57 12.70 -9.08
C GLU A 163 6.37 12.84 -8.15
N LEU A 164 6.32 13.93 -7.37
CA LEU A 164 5.17 14.26 -6.51
C LEU A 164 3.85 14.53 -7.26
N LEU A 165 3.87 14.66 -8.61
CA LEU A 165 2.64 14.71 -9.40
C LEU A 165 1.90 13.37 -9.42
N ASP A 166 2.59 12.28 -9.12
CA ASP A 166 2.09 10.91 -9.25
C ASP A 166 1.85 10.23 -7.90
N ASP A 167 2.62 10.60 -6.88
CA ASP A 167 2.53 10.03 -5.55
C ASP A 167 3.24 10.96 -4.55
N ASP A 168 2.53 11.41 -3.52
CA ASP A 168 3.04 12.41 -2.57
C ASP A 168 3.43 11.84 -1.20
N ASN A 169 3.15 10.56 -0.93
CA ASN A 169 3.45 9.86 0.33
C ASN A 169 2.97 10.58 1.61
N GLU A 170 1.98 11.48 1.52
CA GLU A 170 1.46 12.23 2.67
C GLU A 170 0.90 11.34 3.77
N SER A 171 0.31 10.20 3.38
CA SER A 171 -0.24 9.23 4.31
C SER A 171 0.82 8.73 5.29
N ILE A 172 2.05 8.47 4.83
CA ILE A 172 3.15 8.01 5.69
C ILE A 172 3.62 9.13 6.62
N ILE A 173 3.70 10.37 6.12
CA ILE A 173 4.04 11.53 6.94
C ILE A 173 3.00 11.75 8.05
N ALA A 174 1.71 11.57 7.74
CA ALA A 174 0.63 11.64 8.71
C ALA A 174 0.72 10.52 9.76
N HIS A 175 1.01 9.27 9.33
CA HIS A 175 1.21 8.11 10.16
C HIS A 175 2.30 8.35 11.21
N GLU A 176 3.51 8.69 10.76
CA GLU A 176 4.66 8.91 11.65
C GLU A 176 4.46 10.12 12.58
N LEU A 177 3.81 11.17 12.11
CA LEU A 177 3.50 12.30 12.96
C LEU A 177 2.48 11.92 14.05
N PHE A 178 1.48 11.10 13.73
CA PHE A 178 0.43 10.74 14.68
C PHE A 178 0.93 9.86 15.83
N HIS A 179 1.98 9.08 15.58
CA HIS A 179 2.66 8.31 16.62
C HIS A 179 3.14 9.17 17.79
N HIS A 180 3.44 10.46 17.55
CA HIS A 180 3.87 11.36 18.63
C HIS A 180 2.82 11.54 19.75
N TRP A 181 1.55 11.16 19.48
CA TRP A 181 0.51 10.99 20.50
C TRP A 181 0.28 9.52 20.86
N PHE A 182 0.19 8.62 19.85
CA PHE A 182 -0.08 7.20 20.02
C PHE A 182 1.17 6.38 19.64
N GLY A 183 2.02 6.14 20.60
CA GLY A 183 3.34 5.52 20.47
C GLY A 183 4.36 6.22 21.37
N ASP A 184 4.53 7.52 21.22
CA ASP A 184 5.52 8.31 21.95
C ASP A 184 4.98 8.84 23.28
N LEU A 185 3.86 9.60 23.25
CA LEU A 185 3.28 10.20 24.45
C LEU A 185 2.65 9.10 25.33
N VAL A 186 1.81 8.27 24.75
CA VAL A 186 1.23 7.07 25.35
C VAL A 186 1.67 5.87 24.54
N THR A 187 2.39 4.96 25.15
CA THR A 187 3.01 3.80 24.50
C THR A 187 2.29 2.52 24.88
N CYS A 188 2.33 1.50 24.04
CA CYS A 188 1.88 0.17 24.41
C CYS A 188 2.71 -0.40 25.56
N GLU A 189 2.07 -1.06 26.55
CA GLU A 189 2.72 -1.67 27.72
C GLU A 189 3.72 -2.76 27.33
N SER A 190 3.36 -3.51 26.32
CA SER A 190 4.17 -4.54 25.70
C SER A 190 3.84 -4.64 24.23
N TRP A 191 4.69 -5.29 23.43
CA TRP A 191 4.44 -5.50 22.00
C TRP A 191 3.14 -6.24 21.73
N SER A 192 2.58 -6.97 22.70
CA SER A 192 1.24 -7.56 22.62
C SER A 192 0.13 -6.54 22.41
N ASN A 193 0.34 -5.31 22.86
CA ASN A 193 -0.57 -4.18 22.72
C ASN A 193 -0.16 -3.20 21.60
N LEU A 194 0.71 -3.60 20.66
CA LEU A 194 1.16 -2.80 19.52
C LEU A 194 0.03 -2.09 18.75
N PRO A 195 -1.19 -2.65 18.64
CA PRO A 195 -2.33 -1.92 18.06
C PRO A 195 -2.67 -0.58 18.71
N LEU A 196 -2.24 -0.31 19.95
CA LEU A 196 -2.40 1.02 20.58
C LEU A 196 -1.49 2.09 19.95
N ASN A 197 -0.40 1.67 19.31
CA ASN A 197 0.47 2.54 18.50
C ASN A 197 -0.02 2.49 17.04
N GLU A 198 0.10 1.36 16.39
CA GLU A 198 -0.01 1.21 14.95
C GLU A 198 -1.42 1.36 14.38
N SER A 199 -2.43 0.85 15.07
CA SER A 199 -3.81 1.02 14.58
C SER A 199 -4.23 2.48 14.55
N PHE A 200 -3.74 3.28 15.50
CA PHE A 200 -4.03 4.71 15.56
C PHE A 200 -3.26 5.48 14.49
N ALA A 201 -1.98 5.19 14.32
CA ALA A 201 -1.17 5.81 13.27
C ALA A 201 -1.72 5.47 11.88
N ASN A 202 -2.08 4.22 11.64
CA ASN A 202 -2.74 3.80 10.41
C ASN A 202 -4.08 4.52 10.19
N TYR A 203 -4.89 4.70 11.26
CA TYR A 203 -6.15 5.43 11.17
C TYR A 203 -5.96 6.93 10.92
N SER A 204 -4.84 7.52 11.31
CA SER A 204 -4.53 8.91 11.04
C SER A 204 -4.44 9.24 9.55
N GLN A 205 -4.02 8.27 8.73
CA GLN A 205 -3.97 8.38 7.28
C GLN A 205 -5.37 8.65 6.72
N TYR A 206 -6.36 7.84 7.15
CA TYR A 206 -7.77 8.09 6.82
C TYR A 206 -8.25 9.46 7.32
N LEU A 207 -7.91 9.85 8.56
CA LEU A 207 -8.33 11.13 9.15
C LEU A 207 -7.76 12.32 8.38
N TRP A 208 -6.51 12.22 7.93
CA TRP A 208 -5.88 13.25 7.12
C TRP A 208 -6.53 13.34 5.73
N ASP A 209 -6.73 12.24 5.06
CA ASP A 209 -7.38 12.19 3.75
C ASP A 209 -8.80 12.75 3.82
N GLU A 210 -9.59 12.39 4.86
CA GLU A 210 -10.93 12.92 5.08
C GLU A 210 -10.93 14.45 5.25
N HIS A 211 -9.92 14.98 5.97
CA HIS A 211 -9.75 16.40 6.21
C HIS A 211 -9.25 17.16 4.97
N ALA A 212 -8.20 16.69 4.34
CA ALA A 212 -7.50 17.39 3.27
C ALA A 212 -8.18 17.25 1.91
N TYR A 213 -8.74 16.06 1.61
CA TYR A 213 -9.24 15.69 0.28
C TYR A 213 -10.71 15.29 0.27
N GLY A 214 -11.29 15.07 1.45
CA GLY A 214 -12.69 14.73 1.61
C GLY A 214 -12.98 13.24 1.65
N ARG A 215 -14.23 12.91 1.96
CA ARG A 215 -14.70 11.56 2.27
C ARG A 215 -14.44 10.53 1.17
N MET A 216 -14.48 10.92 -0.11
CA MET A 216 -14.29 9.95 -1.21
C MET A 216 -12.85 9.42 -1.28
N GLU A 217 -11.86 10.29 -1.06
CA GLU A 217 -10.44 9.91 -1.01
C GLU A 217 -10.19 9.01 0.19
N ALA A 218 -10.66 9.42 1.36
CA ALA A 218 -10.55 8.64 2.58
C ALA A 218 -11.25 7.26 2.47
N ASP A 219 -12.40 7.16 1.83
CA ASP A 219 -13.10 5.88 1.62
C ASP A 219 -12.35 4.94 0.67
N GLU A 220 -11.65 5.47 -0.33
CA GLU A 220 -10.78 4.68 -1.22
C GLU A 220 -9.59 4.12 -0.46
N HIS A 221 -8.91 4.96 0.34
CA HIS A 221 -7.87 4.55 1.26
C HIS A 221 -8.37 3.46 2.22
N ALA A 222 -9.50 3.69 2.88
CA ALA A 222 -10.12 2.74 3.81
C ALA A 222 -10.47 1.39 3.17
N TYR A 223 -10.83 1.38 1.88
CA TYR A 223 -11.06 0.14 1.12
C TYR A 223 -9.74 -0.60 0.87
N SER A 224 -8.68 0.12 0.49
CA SER A 224 -7.34 -0.46 0.30
C SER A 224 -6.82 -1.12 1.59
N GLU A 225 -7.01 -0.44 2.73
CA GLU A 225 -6.71 -0.97 4.06
C GLU A 225 -7.48 -2.27 4.36
N MET A 226 -8.79 -2.27 4.11
CA MET A 226 -9.62 -3.46 4.31
C MET A 226 -9.17 -4.63 3.43
N ASP A 227 -8.84 -4.37 2.16
CA ASP A 227 -8.36 -5.38 1.22
C ASP A 227 -6.98 -5.92 1.64
N GLY A 228 -6.07 -5.03 2.07
CA GLY A 228 -4.77 -5.38 2.64
C GLY A 228 -4.89 -6.31 3.86
N TYR A 229 -5.82 -6.02 4.77
CA TYR A 229 -6.12 -6.93 5.88
C TYR A 229 -6.59 -8.30 5.39
N PHE A 230 -7.52 -8.36 4.43
CA PHE A 230 -8.00 -9.65 3.94
C PHE A 230 -6.89 -10.47 3.28
N LEU A 231 -6.01 -9.84 2.51
CA LEU A 231 -4.85 -10.51 1.91
C LEU A 231 -3.87 -11.02 2.98
N SER A 232 -3.58 -10.22 4.00
CA SER A 232 -2.74 -10.61 5.14
C SER A 232 -3.33 -11.82 5.89
N ALA A 233 -4.63 -11.79 6.19
CA ALA A 233 -5.33 -12.86 6.89
C ALA A 233 -5.41 -14.17 6.07
N GLU A 234 -5.53 -14.07 4.74
CA GLU A 234 -5.55 -15.25 3.84
C GLU A 234 -4.17 -15.89 3.67
N SER A 235 -3.10 -15.09 3.69
CA SER A 235 -1.73 -15.56 3.50
C SER A 235 -1.03 -15.97 4.80
N GLY A 236 -1.20 -15.18 5.87
CA GLY A 236 -0.52 -15.35 7.16
C GLY A 236 -1.36 -16.00 8.26
N GLY A 237 -2.68 -16.17 8.02
CA GLY A 237 -3.64 -16.69 8.99
C GLY A 237 -4.35 -15.60 9.80
N HIS A 238 -5.39 -16.03 10.51
CA HIS A 238 -6.18 -15.15 11.37
C HIS A 238 -5.65 -15.20 12.80
N VAL A 239 -5.24 -14.06 13.33
CA VAL A 239 -4.74 -13.90 14.70
C VAL A 239 -5.54 -12.84 15.46
N ASP A 240 -5.51 -12.89 16.77
CA ASP A 240 -6.07 -11.83 17.61
C ASP A 240 -5.21 -10.56 17.47
N MET A 241 -5.82 -9.41 17.58
CA MET A 241 -5.05 -8.16 17.49
C MET A 241 -4.18 -7.96 18.73
N ILE A 242 -4.74 -8.21 19.91
CA ILE A 242 -4.00 -8.24 21.16
C ILE A 242 -3.66 -9.71 21.45
N ARG A 243 -2.38 -10.06 21.36
CA ARG A 243 -1.92 -11.45 21.52
C ARG A 243 -0.57 -11.50 22.23
N TYR A 244 -0.42 -12.51 23.10
CA TYR A 244 0.77 -12.71 23.95
C TYR A 244 1.58 -13.96 23.56
N ASP A 245 1.13 -14.72 22.56
CA ASP A 245 1.65 -16.02 22.16
C ASP A 245 2.37 -15.97 20.79
N TYR A 246 2.90 -14.79 20.40
CA TYR A 246 3.71 -14.65 19.20
C TYR A 246 5.07 -15.38 19.33
N ALA A 247 5.59 -15.90 18.24
CA ALA A 247 6.90 -16.54 18.21
C ALA A 247 8.05 -15.50 18.20
N SER A 248 7.85 -14.38 17.53
CA SER A 248 8.71 -13.20 17.52
C SER A 248 7.86 -11.95 17.70
N LYS A 249 8.42 -10.92 18.33
CA LYS A 249 7.77 -9.60 18.45
C LYS A 249 7.46 -9.01 17.09
N GLU A 250 8.30 -9.26 16.09
CA GLU A 250 8.11 -8.85 14.70
C GLU A 250 6.82 -9.43 14.06
N ASP A 251 6.28 -10.52 14.60
CA ASP A 251 5.01 -11.10 14.15
C ASP A 251 3.81 -10.17 14.43
N MET A 252 3.99 -9.17 15.32
CA MET A 252 2.96 -8.17 15.62
C MET A 252 2.79 -7.13 14.52
N PHE A 253 3.80 -6.94 13.65
CA PHE A 253 3.79 -5.98 12.55
C PHE A 253 3.12 -6.59 11.32
N ASP A 254 1.81 -6.68 11.34
CA ASP A 254 1.02 -7.33 10.31
C ASP A 254 -0.25 -6.56 9.95
N GLY A 255 -0.97 -7.00 8.92
CA GLY A 255 -2.25 -6.40 8.52
C GLY A 255 -3.34 -6.42 9.59
N HIS A 256 -3.14 -7.10 10.74
CA HIS A 256 -4.07 -7.05 11.87
C HIS A 256 -3.79 -5.81 12.72
N SER A 257 -2.54 -5.56 13.10
CA SER A 257 -2.17 -4.40 13.91
C SER A 257 -2.36 -3.08 13.17
N TYR A 258 -2.13 -3.05 11.85
CA TYR A 258 -2.25 -1.86 11.00
C TYR A 258 -3.66 -1.75 10.39
N ASN A 259 -3.91 -2.48 9.32
CA ASN A 259 -5.07 -2.35 8.45
C ASN A 259 -6.40 -2.67 9.17
N LYS A 260 -6.49 -3.84 9.82
CA LYS A 260 -7.68 -4.21 10.62
C LYS A 260 -7.92 -3.20 11.72
N GLY A 261 -6.84 -2.77 12.40
CA GLY A 261 -6.88 -1.81 13.50
C GLY A 261 -7.50 -0.48 13.08
N GLY A 262 -7.02 0.15 12.02
CA GLY A 262 -7.58 1.39 11.49
C GLY A 262 -9.06 1.26 11.15
N ARG A 263 -9.47 0.13 10.54
CA ARG A 263 -10.88 -0.13 10.22
C ARG A 263 -11.75 -0.29 11.47
N ILE A 264 -11.26 -0.97 12.52
CA ILE A 264 -11.97 -1.15 13.78
C ILE A 264 -12.17 0.22 14.48
N LEU A 265 -11.14 1.07 14.51
CA LEU A 265 -11.27 2.42 15.06
C LEU A 265 -12.31 3.25 14.31
N HIS A 266 -12.37 3.14 12.98
CA HIS A 266 -13.38 3.79 12.17
C HIS A 266 -14.81 3.26 12.46
N MET A 267 -14.96 1.95 12.66
CA MET A 267 -16.23 1.36 13.10
C MET A 267 -16.65 1.89 14.47
N LEU A 268 -15.72 1.98 15.42
CA LEU A 268 -16.00 2.49 16.77
C LEU A 268 -16.40 3.97 16.74
N ARG A 269 -15.69 4.79 15.95
CA ARG A 269 -16.06 6.20 15.70
C ARG A 269 -17.47 6.32 15.11
N THR A 270 -17.80 5.48 14.12
CA THR A 270 -19.13 5.48 13.50
C THR A 270 -20.23 5.08 14.50
N HIS A 271 -19.94 4.12 15.36
CA HIS A 271 -20.88 3.65 16.39
C HIS A 271 -21.15 4.70 17.49
N LEU A 272 -20.08 5.35 17.99
CA LEU A 272 -20.16 6.31 19.09
C LEU A 272 -20.47 7.75 18.64
N GLY A 273 -20.15 8.08 17.39
CA GLY A 273 -20.12 9.46 16.87
C GLY A 273 -18.82 10.20 17.20
N ASP A 274 -18.53 11.21 16.41
CA ASP A 274 -17.26 11.98 16.48
C ASP A 274 -17.00 12.57 17.85
N GLU A 275 -18.01 13.21 18.46
CA GLU A 275 -17.86 13.91 19.75
C GLU A 275 -17.40 12.95 20.85
N ALA A 276 -18.09 11.82 21.02
CA ALA A 276 -17.75 10.84 22.05
C ALA A 276 -16.41 10.14 21.74
N PHE A 277 -16.13 9.85 20.47
CA PHE A 277 -14.91 9.19 20.07
C PHE A 277 -13.66 10.05 20.38
N PHE A 278 -13.63 11.29 19.91
CA PHE A 278 -12.47 12.16 20.09
C PHE A 278 -12.33 12.68 21.53
N GLU A 279 -13.42 12.89 22.28
CA GLU A 279 -13.33 13.23 23.70
C GLU A 279 -12.77 12.07 24.52
N ALA A 280 -13.09 10.81 24.18
CA ALA A 280 -12.49 9.64 24.82
C ALA A 280 -10.99 9.54 24.53
N LEU A 281 -10.56 9.79 23.29
CA LEU A 281 -9.13 9.82 22.92
C LEU A 281 -8.39 10.93 23.65
N LYS A 282 -8.97 12.12 23.74
CA LYS A 282 -8.40 13.23 24.51
C LYS A 282 -8.19 12.85 25.97
N ASN A 283 -9.18 12.22 26.61
CA ASN A 283 -9.09 11.76 27.99
C ASN A 283 -8.02 10.68 28.14
N TYR A 284 -7.99 9.70 27.22
CA TYR A 284 -6.98 8.66 27.20
C TYR A 284 -5.56 9.21 27.15
N LEU A 285 -5.30 10.15 26.22
CA LEU A 285 -4.00 10.80 26.09
C LEU A 285 -3.62 11.63 27.33
N ASN A 286 -4.57 12.39 27.91
CA ASN A 286 -4.28 13.25 29.05
C ASN A 286 -4.06 12.44 30.34
N ASP A 287 -4.85 11.37 30.57
CA ASP A 287 -4.78 10.55 31.77
C ASP A 287 -3.50 9.68 31.79
N ASN A 288 -2.94 9.36 30.61
CA ASN A 288 -1.81 8.44 30.47
C ASN A 288 -0.53 9.09 29.88
N LYS A 289 -0.42 10.42 29.88
CA LYS A 289 0.80 11.12 29.39
C LYS A 289 2.08 10.52 29.97
N PHE A 290 3.04 10.23 29.08
CA PHE A 290 4.35 9.69 29.43
C PHE A 290 4.30 8.34 30.16
N GLN A 291 3.23 7.58 29.95
CA GLN A 291 3.04 6.25 30.52
C GLN A 291 2.83 5.21 29.40
N ALA A 292 2.83 3.96 29.80
CA ALA A 292 2.45 2.84 28.95
C ALA A 292 1.09 2.29 29.38
N THR A 293 0.33 1.71 28.42
CA THR A 293 -1.04 1.24 28.65
C THR A 293 -1.33 -0.06 27.91
N GLU A 294 -2.36 -0.77 28.37
CA GLU A 294 -2.97 -1.90 27.68
C GLU A 294 -4.28 -1.47 26.99
N ILE A 295 -4.86 -2.36 26.22
CA ILE A 295 -6.11 -2.08 25.47
C ILE A 295 -7.31 -1.75 26.38
N HIS A 296 -7.26 -2.20 27.63
CA HIS A 296 -8.36 -2.00 28.57
C HIS A 296 -8.48 -0.55 29.07
N GLU A 297 -7.36 0.18 29.21
CA GLU A 297 -7.36 1.62 29.53
C GLU A 297 -8.08 2.42 28.45
N LEU A 298 -7.82 2.09 27.18
CA LEU A 298 -8.52 2.71 26.05
C LEU A 298 -10.04 2.43 26.10
N ARG A 299 -10.44 1.16 26.29
CA ARG A 299 -11.85 0.79 26.40
C ARG A 299 -12.56 1.57 27.52
N MET A 300 -11.95 1.66 28.70
CA MET A 300 -12.54 2.35 29.86
C MET A 300 -12.77 3.83 29.57
N GLN A 301 -11.94 4.52 28.78
CA GLN A 301 -12.18 5.90 28.42
C GLN A 301 -13.37 6.04 27.46
N PHE A 302 -13.53 5.13 26.49
CA PHE A 302 -14.70 5.12 25.62
C PHE A 302 -15.99 4.83 26.39
N GLU A 303 -15.97 3.89 27.33
CA GLU A 303 -17.12 3.57 28.20
C GLU A 303 -17.47 4.75 29.12
N LYS A 304 -16.48 5.43 29.70
CA LYS A 304 -16.63 6.60 30.57
C LYS A 304 -17.31 7.76 29.85
N VAL A 305 -16.95 8.02 28.58
CA VAL A 305 -17.50 9.13 27.82
C VAL A 305 -18.87 8.79 27.22
N SER A 306 -19.01 7.59 26.64
CA SER A 306 -20.24 7.19 25.94
C SER A 306 -21.35 6.71 26.89
N GLY A 307 -21.01 6.28 28.11
CA GLY A 307 -21.93 5.63 29.04
C GLY A 307 -22.39 4.23 28.59
N GLN A 308 -21.76 3.65 27.58
CA GLN A 308 -22.08 2.33 27.03
C GLN A 308 -21.10 1.28 27.52
N ASP A 309 -21.57 0.03 27.71
CA ASP A 309 -20.70 -1.13 27.88
C ASP A 309 -20.14 -1.52 26.50
N LEU A 310 -18.82 -1.45 26.33
CA LEU A 310 -18.13 -1.77 25.08
C LEU A 310 -17.34 -3.09 25.14
N ASN A 311 -17.51 -3.89 26.20
CA ASN A 311 -16.88 -5.21 26.29
C ASN A 311 -17.18 -6.08 25.07
N TRP A 312 -18.45 -6.06 24.58
CA TRP A 312 -18.84 -6.80 23.39
C TRP A 312 -18.00 -6.41 22.16
N PHE A 313 -17.71 -5.11 21.99
CA PHE A 313 -16.95 -4.59 20.86
C PHE A 313 -15.46 -4.98 20.94
N PHE A 314 -14.83 -4.72 22.10
CA PHE A 314 -13.42 -5.02 22.30
C PHE A 314 -13.14 -6.52 22.30
N ASN A 315 -14.01 -7.34 22.89
CA ASN A 315 -13.85 -8.80 22.90
C ASN A 315 -13.88 -9.40 21.51
N GLN A 316 -14.79 -8.95 20.65
CA GLN A 316 -14.89 -9.53 19.29
C GLN A 316 -13.87 -8.98 18.30
N TRP A 317 -13.38 -7.75 18.49
CA TRP A 317 -12.54 -7.09 17.51
C TRP A 317 -11.06 -7.05 17.88
N PHE A 318 -10.72 -6.85 19.16
CA PHE A 318 -9.34 -6.78 19.62
C PHE A 318 -8.86 -8.10 20.22
N LEU A 319 -9.72 -8.81 20.95
CA LEU A 319 -9.39 -10.02 21.72
C LEU A 319 -9.85 -11.31 21.05
N SER A 320 -10.26 -11.25 19.80
CA SER A 320 -10.65 -12.42 18.99
C SER A 320 -10.23 -12.23 17.55
N SER A 321 -9.92 -13.34 16.88
CA SER A 321 -9.51 -13.37 15.48
C SER A 321 -10.70 -13.42 14.50
N GLY A 322 -10.40 -13.26 13.22
CA GLY A 322 -11.37 -13.38 12.13
C GLY A 322 -12.15 -12.11 11.82
N HIS A 323 -13.15 -12.27 10.97
CA HIS A 323 -14.09 -11.23 10.54
C HIS A 323 -15.42 -11.86 10.08
N PRO A 324 -16.53 -11.09 10.06
CA PRO A 324 -17.81 -11.60 9.57
C PRO A 324 -17.74 -11.92 8.08
N ILE A 325 -18.33 -13.05 7.69
CA ILE A 325 -18.60 -13.42 6.30
C ILE A 325 -20.10 -13.50 6.15
N VAL A 326 -20.71 -12.54 5.48
CA VAL A 326 -22.16 -12.42 5.47
C VAL A 326 -22.78 -12.64 4.10
N LYS A 327 -23.98 -13.23 4.10
CA LYS A 327 -24.86 -13.29 2.95
C LYS A 327 -26.12 -12.46 3.22
N ILE A 328 -26.43 -11.56 2.29
CA ILE A 328 -27.57 -10.65 2.37
C ILE A 328 -28.56 -11.01 1.28
N THR A 329 -29.81 -11.20 1.65
CA THR A 329 -30.93 -11.42 0.71
C THR A 329 -32.10 -10.49 1.06
N GLN A 330 -32.90 -10.11 0.05
CA GLN A 330 -34.05 -9.25 0.24
C GLN A 330 -35.26 -9.81 -0.49
N LYS A 331 -36.45 -9.61 0.12
CA LYS A 331 -37.74 -10.00 -0.47
C LYS A 331 -38.77 -8.94 -0.17
N TYR A 332 -39.35 -8.38 -1.23
CA TYR A 332 -40.48 -7.48 -1.11
C TYR A 332 -41.83 -8.27 -1.21
N ASP A 333 -42.73 -8.09 -0.24
CA ASP A 333 -44.07 -8.63 -0.21
C ASP A 333 -45.07 -7.52 -0.52
N ALA A 334 -45.59 -7.50 -1.75
CA ALA A 334 -46.55 -6.50 -2.21
C ALA A 334 -47.91 -6.61 -1.50
N SER A 335 -48.30 -7.80 -1.06
CA SER A 335 -49.61 -8.04 -0.41
C SER A 335 -49.65 -7.43 0.99
N ASN A 336 -48.52 -7.48 1.71
CA ASN A 336 -48.41 -6.96 3.06
C ASN A 336 -47.67 -5.60 3.10
N GLN A 337 -47.22 -5.09 1.95
CA GLN A 337 -46.41 -3.87 1.86
C GLN A 337 -45.16 -3.92 2.78
N GLN A 338 -44.48 -5.07 2.80
CA GLN A 338 -43.36 -5.35 3.66
C GLN A 338 -42.07 -5.63 2.84
N LEU A 339 -40.95 -5.12 3.33
CA LEU A 339 -39.61 -5.51 2.87
C LEU A 339 -38.96 -6.37 3.96
N ASN A 340 -38.54 -7.58 3.60
CA ASN A 340 -37.76 -8.46 4.45
C ASN A 340 -36.30 -8.47 3.97
N VAL A 341 -35.39 -8.15 4.86
CA VAL A 341 -33.93 -8.23 4.62
C VAL A 341 -33.36 -9.28 5.56
N THR A 342 -32.81 -10.35 5.01
CA THR A 342 -32.19 -11.43 5.80
C THR A 342 -30.67 -11.34 5.67
N ILE A 343 -29.99 -11.33 6.81
CA ILE A 343 -28.54 -11.30 6.89
C ILE A 343 -28.09 -12.54 7.66
N SER A 344 -27.22 -13.34 7.05
CA SER A 344 -26.70 -14.58 7.64
C SER A 344 -25.18 -14.52 7.72
N GLN A 345 -24.62 -14.82 8.89
CA GLN A 345 -23.19 -14.93 9.14
C GLN A 345 -22.72 -16.36 8.84
N ASN A 346 -21.79 -16.53 7.90
CA ASN A 346 -21.39 -17.84 7.35
C ASN A 346 -19.95 -18.23 7.73
N GLN A 347 -19.24 -17.44 8.53
CA GLN A 347 -17.91 -17.80 9.04
C GLN A 347 -18.00 -19.02 9.97
N ASP A 348 -16.87 -19.72 10.14
CA ASP A 348 -16.77 -20.87 11.07
C ASP A 348 -16.82 -20.37 12.52
N THR A 349 -18.01 -20.43 13.15
CA THR A 349 -18.23 -19.97 14.53
C THR A 349 -17.58 -20.86 15.60
N LYS A 350 -16.90 -21.93 15.21
CA LYS A 350 -16.03 -22.70 16.12
C LYS A 350 -14.65 -22.09 16.27
N LYS A 351 -14.24 -21.27 15.29
CA LYS A 351 -12.94 -20.60 15.25
C LYS A 351 -13.06 -19.11 15.57
N TRP A 352 -14.11 -18.46 15.09
CA TRP A 352 -14.32 -17.03 15.15
C TRP A 352 -15.64 -16.70 15.82
N PRO A 353 -15.78 -15.53 16.45
CA PRO A 353 -17.01 -15.16 17.12
C PRO A 353 -18.20 -15.06 16.15
N LEU A 354 -19.41 -15.22 16.70
CA LEU A 354 -20.61 -14.68 16.11
C LEU A 354 -20.62 -13.18 16.39
N PHE A 355 -20.41 -12.36 15.38
CA PHE A 355 -20.22 -10.93 15.54
C PHE A 355 -21.54 -10.20 15.82
N GLN A 356 -21.51 -9.26 16.75
CA GLN A 356 -22.58 -8.30 16.95
C GLN A 356 -22.29 -7.07 16.07
N LEU A 357 -23.21 -6.75 15.15
CA LEU A 357 -22.98 -5.72 14.15
C LEU A 357 -24.13 -4.70 14.15
N PRO A 358 -23.91 -3.50 14.74
CA PRO A 358 -24.81 -2.38 14.53
C PRO A 358 -24.58 -1.82 13.12
N ILE A 359 -25.61 -1.84 12.27
CA ILE A 359 -25.53 -1.34 10.89
C ILE A 359 -26.71 -0.45 10.53
N GLU A 360 -26.54 0.38 9.51
CA GLU A 360 -27.58 1.18 8.91
C GLU A 360 -28.03 0.55 7.57
N ILE A 361 -29.32 0.50 7.34
CA ILE A 361 -29.94 0.07 6.09
C ILE A 361 -30.72 1.24 5.51
N ASP A 362 -30.32 1.71 4.32
CA ASP A 362 -31.01 2.75 3.58
C ASP A 362 -31.94 2.13 2.53
N ILE A 363 -33.23 2.49 2.62
CA ILE A 363 -34.27 2.04 1.69
C ILE A 363 -34.66 3.22 0.80
N TYR A 364 -34.27 3.15 -0.47
CA TYR A 364 -34.53 4.20 -1.45
C TYR A 364 -35.81 3.95 -2.22
N LYS A 365 -36.64 5.00 -2.35
CA LYS A 365 -37.82 4.99 -3.21
C LYS A 365 -38.15 6.37 -3.74
N ASN A 366 -38.28 6.52 -5.08
CA ASN A 366 -38.64 7.78 -5.74
C ASN A 366 -37.79 8.98 -5.28
N GLY A 367 -36.48 8.77 -5.10
CA GLY A 367 -35.53 9.80 -4.64
C GLY A 367 -35.57 10.08 -3.13
N LEU A 368 -36.45 9.43 -2.38
CA LEU A 368 -36.53 9.52 -0.91
C LEU A 368 -35.74 8.35 -0.30
N VAL A 369 -35.17 8.59 0.88
CA VAL A 369 -34.39 7.59 1.65
C VAL A 369 -35.04 7.42 3.02
N ARG A 370 -35.39 6.18 3.37
CA ARG A 370 -35.76 5.77 4.72
C ARG A 370 -34.57 5.06 5.35
N LYS A 371 -34.06 5.59 6.48
CA LYS A 371 -32.90 5.06 7.20
C LYS A 371 -33.37 4.21 8.37
N GLU A 372 -32.80 3.01 8.47
CA GLU A 372 -33.12 2.05 9.54
C GLU A 372 -31.84 1.58 10.20
N LYS A 373 -31.75 1.69 11.54
CA LYS A 373 -30.64 1.15 12.32
C LYS A 373 -31.05 -0.21 12.89
N VAL A 374 -30.22 -1.21 12.65
CA VAL A 374 -30.47 -2.58 13.08
C VAL A 374 -29.24 -3.19 13.75
N TRP A 375 -29.45 -4.16 14.62
CA TRP A 375 -28.41 -4.96 15.24
C TRP A 375 -28.49 -6.39 14.76
N ILE A 376 -27.40 -6.90 14.20
CA ILE A 376 -27.24 -8.31 13.86
C ILE A 376 -26.62 -8.98 15.08
N THR A 377 -27.33 -9.91 15.71
CA THR A 377 -26.90 -10.63 16.91
C THR A 377 -26.94 -12.15 16.75
N ASP A 378 -27.64 -12.62 15.71
CA ASP A 378 -27.86 -14.03 15.44
C ASP A 378 -27.10 -14.50 14.20
N ALA A 379 -26.88 -15.80 14.09
CA ALA A 379 -26.25 -16.42 12.91
C ALA A 379 -27.06 -16.16 11.63
N SER A 380 -28.38 -16.02 11.73
CA SER A 380 -29.24 -15.60 10.63
C SER A 380 -30.44 -14.81 11.19
N GLN A 381 -30.58 -13.59 10.73
CA GLN A 381 -31.61 -12.67 11.25
C GLN A 381 -32.36 -11.99 10.10
N THR A 382 -33.67 -11.90 10.21
CA THR A 382 -34.53 -11.21 9.24
C THR A 382 -35.13 -9.96 9.85
N PHE A 383 -34.89 -8.84 9.21
CA PHE A 383 -35.44 -7.53 9.54
C PHE A 383 -36.63 -7.26 8.61
N THR A 384 -37.82 -6.98 9.21
CA THR A 384 -39.05 -6.68 8.47
C THR A 384 -39.35 -5.19 8.57
N PHE A 385 -39.47 -4.54 7.43
CA PHE A 385 -39.82 -3.11 7.33
C PHE A 385 -41.22 -2.96 6.75
N ASP A 386 -42.14 -2.44 7.57
CA ASP A 386 -43.52 -2.21 7.19
C ASP A 386 -43.73 -0.91 6.42
N LYS A 387 -44.90 -0.76 5.81
CA LYS A 387 -45.33 0.45 5.08
C LYS A 387 -44.44 0.78 3.87
N ILE A 388 -43.93 -0.22 3.20
CA ILE A 388 -43.24 -0.09 1.93
C ILE A 388 -44.24 -0.27 0.81
N ALA A 389 -44.82 0.85 0.33
CA ALA A 389 -45.98 0.82 -0.59
C ALA A 389 -45.68 0.12 -1.94
N THR A 390 -44.45 0.21 -2.43
CA THR A 390 -43.98 -0.44 -3.67
C THR A 390 -42.57 -0.94 -3.50
N ALA A 391 -42.15 -1.88 -4.35
CA ALA A 391 -40.77 -2.40 -4.29
C ALA A 391 -39.73 -1.26 -4.30
N PRO A 392 -38.75 -1.31 -3.42
CA PRO A 392 -37.68 -0.29 -3.34
C PRO A 392 -36.87 -0.17 -4.66
N ASP A 393 -36.39 1.04 -4.93
CA ASP A 393 -35.42 1.28 -6.03
C ASP A 393 -34.05 0.78 -5.65
N LEU A 394 -33.70 0.82 -4.34
CA LEU A 394 -32.48 0.26 -3.76
C LEU A 394 -32.71 -0.09 -2.28
N VAL A 395 -32.14 -1.21 -1.85
CA VAL A 395 -31.90 -1.54 -0.44
C VAL A 395 -30.40 -1.57 -0.24
N ASN A 396 -29.86 -0.58 0.48
CA ASN A 396 -28.44 -0.42 0.72
C ASN A 396 -28.10 -0.84 2.14
N VAL A 397 -27.55 -2.04 2.29
CA VAL A 397 -27.17 -2.60 3.60
C VAL A 397 -25.75 -2.15 3.92
N ASP A 398 -25.50 -1.78 5.19
CA ASP A 398 -24.32 -1.06 5.63
C ASP A 398 -24.18 0.26 4.84
N ALA A 399 -25.18 1.11 5.00
CA ALA A 399 -25.26 2.36 4.24
C ALA A 399 -24.14 3.35 4.57
N THR A 400 -23.47 3.18 5.71
CA THR A 400 -22.27 3.95 6.10
C THR A 400 -20.98 3.41 5.50
N LYS A 401 -20.96 2.18 5.00
CA LYS A 401 -19.81 1.47 4.43
C LYS A 401 -18.61 1.35 5.36
N THR A 402 -18.87 1.24 6.64
CA THR A 402 -17.80 1.21 7.65
C THR A 402 -17.49 -0.18 8.17
N THR A 403 -18.41 -1.14 8.03
CA THR A 403 -18.27 -2.48 8.62
C THR A 403 -17.17 -3.28 7.95
N LEU A 404 -16.24 -3.80 8.76
CA LEU A 404 -15.20 -4.73 8.32
C LEU A 404 -15.79 -6.13 8.16
N TRP A 405 -16.18 -6.50 6.96
CA TRP A 405 -16.75 -7.80 6.63
C TRP A 405 -16.55 -8.21 5.18
N LYS A 406 -16.58 -9.49 4.89
CA LYS A 406 -16.80 -10.00 3.53
C LYS A 406 -18.29 -10.21 3.32
N LYS A 407 -18.88 -9.59 2.29
CA LYS A 407 -20.31 -9.69 2.04
C LYS A 407 -20.67 -10.17 0.64
N GLU A 408 -21.63 -11.08 0.58
CA GLU A 408 -22.37 -11.45 -0.63
C GLU A 408 -23.76 -10.80 -0.57
N ASP A 409 -23.92 -9.66 -1.24
CA ASP A 409 -25.21 -8.95 -1.29
C ASP A 409 -25.96 -9.32 -2.58
N GLN A 410 -27.11 -9.99 -2.40
CA GLN A 410 -27.96 -10.46 -3.50
C GLN A 410 -29.08 -9.47 -3.77
N LYS A 411 -28.90 -8.67 -4.83
CA LYS A 411 -29.94 -7.75 -5.31
C LYS A 411 -30.02 -7.73 -6.84
N PRO A 412 -31.18 -7.30 -7.43
CA PRO A 412 -31.35 -7.22 -8.87
C PRO A 412 -30.37 -6.24 -9.52
N THR A 413 -30.03 -6.46 -10.80
CA THR A 413 -29.17 -5.55 -11.59
C THR A 413 -29.67 -4.11 -11.57
N SER A 414 -30.99 -3.89 -11.62
CA SER A 414 -31.59 -2.56 -11.53
C SER A 414 -31.26 -1.82 -10.23
N GLN A 415 -31.14 -2.52 -9.10
CA GLN A 415 -30.72 -1.92 -7.84
C GLN A 415 -29.22 -1.58 -7.83
N TRP A 416 -28.38 -2.39 -8.45
CA TRP A 416 -26.96 -2.06 -8.63
C TRP A 416 -26.76 -0.83 -9.51
N ILE A 417 -27.52 -0.72 -10.60
CA ILE A 417 -27.52 0.48 -11.45
C ILE A 417 -28.00 1.71 -10.68
N TYR A 418 -29.05 1.55 -9.88
CA TYR A 418 -29.54 2.64 -9.02
C TYR A 418 -28.50 3.07 -7.99
N GLN A 419 -27.82 2.10 -7.33
CA GLN A 419 -26.75 2.34 -6.36
C GLN A 419 -25.59 3.12 -6.99
N LEU A 420 -25.13 2.71 -8.18
CA LEU A 420 -24.06 3.40 -8.92
C LEU A 420 -24.42 4.87 -9.18
N ASN A 421 -25.66 5.15 -9.59
CA ASN A 421 -26.07 6.48 -9.99
C ASN A 421 -26.44 7.39 -8.81
N ASN A 422 -26.95 6.85 -7.68
CA ASN A 422 -27.65 7.65 -6.67
C ASN A 422 -27.10 7.50 -5.25
N ALA A 423 -26.42 6.40 -4.89
CA ALA A 423 -25.86 6.25 -3.57
C ALA A 423 -24.60 7.14 -3.41
N PRO A 424 -24.39 7.77 -2.22
CA PRO A 424 -23.46 8.91 -2.13
C PRO A 424 -21.98 8.51 -1.99
N LEU A 425 -21.68 7.33 -1.42
CA LEU A 425 -20.33 6.99 -1.02
C LEU A 425 -19.54 6.34 -2.17
N TRP A 426 -18.22 6.51 -2.14
CA TRP A 426 -17.32 5.86 -3.10
C TRP A 426 -17.48 4.33 -3.05
N LEU A 427 -17.56 3.73 -1.85
CA LEU A 427 -17.76 2.29 -1.68
C LEU A 427 -19.10 1.79 -2.21
N ASP A 428 -20.17 2.59 -2.18
CA ASP A 428 -21.42 2.24 -2.85
C ASP A 428 -21.22 2.02 -4.35
N LYS A 429 -20.45 2.95 -4.96
CA LYS A 429 -20.17 2.91 -6.39
C LYS A 429 -19.23 1.77 -6.73
N LYS A 430 -18.16 1.55 -5.92
CA LYS A 430 -17.22 0.43 -6.07
C LYS A 430 -17.93 -0.92 -6.06
N GLU A 431 -18.81 -1.16 -5.07
CA GLU A 431 -19.63 -2.38 -4.98
C GLU A 431 -20.51 -2.59 -6.23
N ALA A 432 -21.12 -1.50 -6.70
CA ALA A 432 -21.96 -1.55 -7.91
C ALA A 432 -21.12 -1.84 -9.16
N PHE A 433 -19.96 -1.19 -9.34
CA PHE A 433 -19.04 -1.47 -10.43
C PHE A 433 -18.59 -2.94 -10.44
N ASP A 434 -18.21 -3.50 -9.29
CA ASP A 434 -17.74 -4.89 -9.21
C ASP A 434 -18.83 -5.90 -9.64
N LYS A 435 -20.10 -5.57 -9.42
CA LYS A 435 -21.22 -6.41 -9.88
C LYS A 435 -21.59 -6.16 -11.34
N LEU A 436 -21.48 -4.91 -11.82
CA LEU A 436 -21.93 -4.52 -13.15
C LEU A 436 -20.89 -4.75 -14.25
N LYS A 437 -19.56 -4.70 -13.95
CA LYS A 437 -18.49 -4.80 -14.93
C LYS A 437 -18.53 -6.05 -15.82
N SER A 438 -19.06 -7.16 -15.31
CA SER A 438 -19.23 -8.41 -16.07
C SER A 438 -20.63 -8.58 -16.68
N SER A 439 -21.55 -7.63 -16.46
CA SER A 439 -22.93 -7.69 -16.95
C SER A 439 -23.02 -7.50 -18.47
N ASN A 440 -23.95 -8.24 -19.11
CA ASN A 440 -24.33 -8.02 -20.50
C ASN A 440 -25.56 -7.12 -20.65
N ASP A 441 -26.14 -6.64 -19.55
CA ASP A 441 -27.28 -5.77 -19.52
C ASP A 441 -26.93 -4.39 -20.14
N ALA A 442 -27.79 -3.89 -21.03
CA ALA A 442 -27.52 -2.65 -21.75
C ALA A 442 -27.52 -1.41 -20.83
N ASP A 443 -28.39 -1.40 -19.83
CA ASP A 443 -28.49 -0.29 -18.87
C ASP A 443 -27.28 -0.29 -17.92
N ALA A 444 -26.78 -1.49 -17.53
CA ALA A 444 -25.55 -1.63 -16.77
C ALA A 444 -24.33 -1.08 -17.54
N ILE A 445 -24.19 -1.48 -18.80
CA ILE A 445 -23.12 -0.99 -19.67
C ILE A 445 -23.21 0.53 -19.85
N TYR A 446 -24.41 1.05 -20.08
CA TYR A 446 -24.62 2.49 -20.20
C TYR A 446 -24.24 3.24 -18.92
N ALA A 447 -24.59 2.70 -17.75
CA ALA A 447 -24.25 3.31 -16.46
C ALA A 447 -22.72 3.39 -16.25
N ILE A 448 -21.98 2.32 -16.60
CA ILE A 448 -20.51 2.31 -16.53
C ILE A 448 -19.90 3.36 -17.48
N VAL A 449 -20.35 3.39 -18.74
CA VAL A 449 -19.82 4.36 -19.73
C VAL A 449 -20.16 5.81 -19.34
N LYS A 450 -21.32 6.06 -18.74
CA LYS A 450 -21.69 7.37 -18.22
C LYS A 450 -20.77 7.81 -17.07
N ALA A 451 -20.33 6.89 -16.23
CA ALA A 451 -19.45 7.20 -15.12
C ALA A 451 -18.02 7.63 -15.52
N LEU A 452 -17.63 7.44 -16.78
CA LEU A 452 -16.39 8.04 -17.34
C LEU A 452 -16.44 9.58 -17.36
N ASP A 453 -17.63 10.19 -17.31
CA ASP A 453 -17.81 11.65 -17.25
C ASP A 453 -18.03 12.16 -15.83
N HIS A 454 -17.83 11.33 -14.80
CA HIS A 454 -18.07 11.74 -13.41
C HIS A 454 -17.11 12.87 -12.99
N GLU A 455 -17.58 13.81 -12.18
CA GLU A 455 -16.78 14.95 -11.72
C GLU A 455 -15.55 14.54 -10.90
N THR A 456 -15.66 13.44 -10.13
CA THR A 456 -14.62 12.91 -9.25
C THR A 456 -13.78 11.88 -10.01
N TYR A 457 -12.47 12.05 -10.02
CA TYR A 457 -11.53 11.18 -10.76
C TYR A 457 -11.55 9.73 -10.25
N ASN A 458 -11.68 9.48 -8.94
CA ASN A 458 -11.79 8.14 -8.35
C ASN A 458 -12.96 7.32 -8.95
N ILE A 459 -14.07 7.98 -9.29
CA ILE A 459 -15.20 7.30 -9.94
C ILE A 459 -14.92 7.06 -11.41
N ARG A 460 -14.20 7.97 -12.10
CA ARG A 460 -13.74 7.74 -13.47
C ARG A 460 -12.76 6.56 -13.54
N LEU A 461 -11.86 6.41 -12.55
CA LEU A 461 -10.97 5.24 -12.43
C LEU A 461 -11.78 3.93 -12.31
N LEU A 462 -12.77 3.88 -11.41
CA LEU A 462 -13.66 2.72 -11.32
C LEU A 462 -14.34 2.41 -12.67
N ALA A 463 -14.77 3.44 -13.39
CA ALA A 463 -15.41 3.28 -14.70
C ALA A 463 -14.42 2.70 -15.73
N ILE A 464 -13.18 3.19 -15.79
CA ILE A 464 -12.13 2.67 -16.67
C ILE A 464 -11.88 1.17 -16.37
N HIS A 465 -11.72 0.80 -15.11
CA HIS A 465 -11.52 -0.59 -14.69
C HIS A 465 -12.75 -1.49 -14.95
N GLY A 466 -13.93 -0.90 -15.12
CA GLY A 466 -15.17 -1.60 -15.41
C GLY A 466 -15.47 -1.82 -16.91
N LEU A 467 -14.61 -1.37 -17.82
CA LEU A 467 -14.93 -1.24 -19.24
C LEU A 467 -15.03 -2.53 -20.05
N SER A 468 -14.54 -3.67 -19.58
CA SER A 468 -14.35 -4.88 -20.42
C SER A 468 -15.49 -5.20 -21.40
N LYS A 469 -16.75 -5.19 -20.95
CA LYS A 469 -17.92 -5.42 -21.81
C LYS A 469 -18.36 -4.16 -22.57
N ALA A 470 -18.21 -3.00 -21.96
CA ALA A 470 -18.55 -1.71 -22.55
C ALA A 470 -17.65 -1.37 -23.73
N ALA A 471 -16.34 -1.65 -23.64
CA ALA A 471 -15.39 -1.45 -24.73
C ALA A 471 -15.75 -2.22 -26.00
N ILE A 472 -16.35 -3.42 -25.84
CA ILE A 472 -16.84 -4.21 -26.99
C ILE A 472 -18.16 -3.68 -27.54
N LYS A 473 -19.13 -3.37 -26.67
CA LYS A 473 -20.51 -3.05 -27.09
C LYS A 473 -20.72 -1.57 -27.47
N GLN A 474 -19.91 -0.67 -26.93
CA GLN A 474 -19.97 0.77 -27.18
C GLN A 474 -18.59 1.32 -27.60
N ALA A 475 -17.87 0.59 -28.45
CA ALA A 475 -16.47 0.82 -28.78
C ALA A 475 -16.15 2.25 -29.19
N GLU A 476 -16.96 2.87 -30.07
CA GLU A 476 -16.75 4.25 -30.55
C GLU A 476 -16.84 5.26 -29.39
N THR A 477 -17.90 5.17 -28.58
CA THR A 477 -18.14 6.08 -27.45
C THR A 477 -17.05 5.92 -26.39
N VAL A 478 -16.69 4.69 -26.04
CA VAL A 478 -15.64 4.39 -25.05
C VAL A 478 -14.29 4.90 -25.54
N ASN A 479 -13.93 4.64 -26.80
CA ASN A 479 -12.67 5.11 -27.38
C ASN A 479 -12.54 6.64 -27.30
N LEU A 480 -13.58 7.38 -27.72
CA LEU A 480 -13.56 8.85 -27.68
C LEU A 480 -13.42 9.38 -26.25
N LYS A 481 -14.14 8.79 -25.28
CA LYS A 481 -14.03 9.20 -23.88
C LYS A 481 -12.65 8.90 -23.27
N LEU A 482 -12.08 7.74 -23.55
CA LEU A 482 -10.74 7.40 -23.10
C LEU A 482 -9.67 8.33 -23.68
N ILE A 483 -9.80 8.73 -24.97
CA ILE A 483 -8.90 9.71 -25.56
C ILE A 483 -9.02 11.07 -24.85
N ASP A 484 -10.24 11.50 -24.54
CA ASP A 484 -10.44 12.75 -23.80
C ASP A 484 -9.85 12.70 -22.40
N LEU A 485 -10.11 11.62 -21.65
CA LEU A 485 -9.51 11.40 -20.32
C LEU A 485 -7.98 11.36 -20.38
N ALA A 486 -7.40 10.62 -21.32
CA ALA A 486 -5.95 10.49 -21.47
C ALA A 486 -5.25 11.85 -21.75
N GLN A 487 -5.94 12.79 -22.37
CA GLN A 487 -5.37 14.08 -22.75
C GLN A 487 -5.69 15.22 -21.78
N ASN A 488 -6.85 15.17 -21.13
CA ASN A 488 -7.42 16.34 -20.46
C ASN A 488 -7.75 16.11 -18.98
N ASP A 489 -7.71 14.87 -18.46
CA ASP A 489 -8.00 14.64 -17.04
C ASP A 489 -6.97 15.35 -16.16
N LYS A 490 -7.45 15.93 -15.06
CA LYS A 490 -6.57 16.59 -14.07
C LYS A 490 -5.69 15.60 -13.32
N SER A 491 -6.21 14.40 -13.07
CA SER A 491 -5.47 13.31 -12.38
C SER A 491 -4.51 12.63 -13.35
N SER A 492 -3.24 12.57 -13.00
CA SER A 492 -2.22 11.80 -13.76
C SER A 492 -2.56 10.31 -13.78
N THR A 493 -3.10 9.78 -12.67
CA THR A 493 -3.56 8.40 -12.60
C THR A 493 -4.68 8.12 -13.59
N ALA A 494 -5.68 9.00 -13.68
CA ALA A 494 -6.78 8.83 -14.64
C ALA A 494 -6.29 8.92 -16.10
N ARG A 495 -5.32 9.82 -16.41
CA ARG A 495 -4.71 9.90 -17.74
C ARG A 495 -3.96 8.61 -18.09
N SER A 496 -3.16 8.11 -17.14
CA SER A 496 -2.39 6.87 -17.29
C SER A 496 -3.31 5.66 -17.54
N GLU A 497 -4.33 5.47 -16.67
CA GLU A 497 -5.27 4.36 -16.78
C GLU A 497 -6.10 4.42 -18.08
N ALA A 498 -6.42 5.62 -18.55
CA ALA A 498 -7.08 5.80 -19.84
C ALA A 498 -6.17 5.40 -21.02
N LEU A 499 -4.86 5.71 -20.97
CA LEU A 499 -3.87 5.24 -21.97
C LEU A 499 -3.70 3.72 -21.93
N TYR A 500 -3.64 3.14 -20.72
CA TYR A 500 -3.58 1.70 -20.57
C TYR A 500 -4.82 1.02 -21.18
N ALA A 501 -6.02 1.50 -20.87
CA ALA A 501 -7.26 0.97 -21.41
C ALA A 501 -7.36 1.14 -22.95
N LEU A 502 -6.85 2.26 -23.50
CA LEU A 502 -6.73 2.46 -24.95
C LEU A 502 -5.81 1.41 -25.59
N THR A 503 -4.68 1.11 -24.96
CA THR A 503 -3.75 0.10 -25.44
C THR A 503 -4.38 -1.30 -25.38
N GLU A 504 -5.09 -1.62 -24.31
CA GLU A 504 -5.71 -2.95 -24.12
C GLU A 504 -6.88 -3.17 -25.09
N TYR A 505 -7.79 -2.21 -25.22
CA TYR A 505 -9.03 -2.41 -25.99
C TYR A 505 -8.99 -1.90 -27.42
N PHE A 506 -8.08 -0.97 -27.76
CA PHE A 506 -8.05 -0.25 -29.03
C PHE A 506 -6.64 -0.14 -29.63
N SER A 507 -5.75 -1.13 -29.38
CA SER A 507 -4.33 -1.12 -29.80
C SER A 507 -4.08 -0.92 -31.31
N ASN A 508 -5.03 -1.30 -32.16
CA ASN A 508 -4.89 -1.17 -33.61
C ASN A 508 -5.55 0.11 -34.18
N ASN A 509 -5.77 1.13 -33.35
CA ASN A 509 -6.44 2.36 -33.73
C ASN A 509 -5.43 3.53 -33.79
N ALA A 510 -5.36 4.22 -34.94
CA ALA A 510 -4.48 5.37 -35.10
C ALA A 510 -4.73 6.51 -34.09
N THR A 511 -5.93 6.61 -33.55
CA THR A 511 -6.24 7.59 -32.49
C THR A 511 -5.59 7.19 -31.16
N THR A 512 -5.47 5.89 -30.88
CA THR A 512 -4.73 5.35 -29.71
C THR A 512 -3.25 5.67 -29.83
N ASP A 513 -2.63 5.40 -30.99
CA ASP A 513 -1.23 5.75 -31.22
C ASP A 513 -0.95 7.23 -31.00
N LYS A 514 -1.84 8.09 -31.48
CA LYS A 514 -1.71 9.54 -31.29
C LYS A 514 -1.86 9.94 -29.81
N ALA A 515 -2.76 9.31 -29.07
CA ALA A 515 -2.92 9.57 -27.64
C ALA A 515 -1.66 9.15 -26.86
N LEU A 516 -1.09 7.99 -27.17
CA LEU A 516 0.17 7.52 -26.58
C LEU A 516 1.35 8.46 -26.93
N GLU A 517 1.47 8.94 -28.18
CA GLU A 517 2.49 9.93 -28.57
C GLU A 517 2.39 11.25 -27.80
N LEU A 518 1.17 11.67 -27.46
CA LEU A 518 0.94 12.85 -26.62
C LEU A 518 1.31 12.55 -25.16
N GLY A 519 0.99 11.35 -24.66
CA GLY A 519 1.35 10.90 -23.32
C GLY A 519 2.86 10.89 -23.04
N LEU A 520 3.71 10.64 -24.05
CA LEU A 520 5.17 10.76 -23.93
C LEU A 520 5.64 12.18 -23.57
N LYS A 521 4.81 13.20 -23.76
CA LYS A 521 5.11 14.60 -23.46
C LYS A 521 4.47 15.09 -22.17
N ASP A 522 3.80 14.21 -21.44
CA ASP A 522 3.16 14.56 -20.19
C ASP A 522 4.20 14.94 -19.12
N SER A 523 3.82 15.83 -18.23
CA SER A 523 4.65 16.19 -17.07
C SER A 523 4.77 15.03 -16.06
N SER A 524 3.79 14.14 -15.99
CA SER A 524 3.76 12.97 -15.11
C SER A 524 4.63 11.84 -15.67
N TYR A 525 5.46 11.27 -14.81
CA TYR A 525 6.23 10.07 -15.15
C TYR A 525 5.36 8.82 -15.28
N LEU A 526 4.26 8.75 -14.54
CA LEU A 526 3.29 7.66 -14.64
C LEU A 526 2.62 7.64 -16.02
N VAL A 527 2.20 8.80 -16.54
CA VAL A 527 1.60 8.92 -17.87
C VAL A 527 2.63 8.63 -18.97
N LEU A 528 3.84 9.19 -18.84
CA LEU A 528 4.93 8.96 -19.77
C LEU A 528 5.29 7.48 -19.87
N SER A 529 5.48 6.80 -18.72
CA SER A 529 5.85 5.38 -18.68
C SER A 529 4.77 4.47 -19.27
N THR A 530 3.49 4.75 -18.97
CA THR A 530 2.36 4.02 -19.59
C THR A 530 2.30 4.23 -21.10
N ALA A 531 2.51 5.45 -21.55
CA ALA A 531 2.57 5.77 -22.99
C ALA A 531 3.73 5.05 -23.70
N LEU A 532 4.91 5.04 -23.08
CA LEU A 532 6.09 4.35 -23.61
C LEU A 532 5.85 2.85 -23.73
N GLN A 533 5.30 2.23 -22.69
CA GLN A 533 4.97 0.82 -22.68
C GLN A 533 3.92 0.48 -23.75
N GLY A 534 2.85 1.28 -23.85
CA GLY A 534 1.81 1.10 -24.86
C GLY A 534 2.34 1.19 -26.30
N LEU A 535 3.23 2.15 -26.59
CA LEU A 535 3.89 2.24 -27.90
C LEU A 535 4.87 1.08 -28.15
N GLY A 536 5.57 0.61 -27.11
CA GLY A 536 6.40 -0.59 -27.19
C GLY A 536 5.60 -1.83 -27.53
N ASP A 537 4.40 -1.94 -26.98
CA ASP A 537 3.50 -3.07 -27.21
C ASP A 537 2.87 -3.06 -28.60
N THR A 538 2.53 -1.89 -29.12
CA THR A 538 1.81 -1.74 -30.40
C THR A 538 2.75 -1.65 -31.63
N ARG A 539 3.96 -1.11 -31.47
CA ARG A 539 4.88 -0.80 -32.59
C ARG A 539 6.07 -1.74 -32.74
N GLY A 540 6.28 -2.68 -31.83
CA GLY A 540 7.40 -3.64 -31.92
C GLY A 540 8.77 -2.99 -32.09
N PRO A 541 9.46 -3.17 -33.26
CA PRO A 541 10.81 -2.61 -33.47
C PRO A 541 10.90 -1.07 -33.39
N GLU A 542 9.83 -0.35 -33.80
CA GLU A 542 9.79 1.12 -33.66
C GLU A 542 9.66 1.52 -32.20
N GLY A 543 8.89 0.75 -31.40
CA GLY A 543 8.79 0.92 -29.95
C GLY A 543 10.13 0.71 -29.24
N LEU A 544 10.95 -0.24 -29.71
CA LEU A 544 12.31 -0.45 -29.21
C LEU A 544 13.21 0.77 -29.44
N ILE A 545 13.16 1.38 -30.65
CA ILE A 545 13.91 2.60 -30.97
C ILE A 545 13.47 3.75 -30.07
N LEU A 546 12.20 3.83 -29.77
CA LEU A 546 11.64 4.84 -28.88
C LEU A 546 12.11 4.63 -27.44
N ALA A 547 12.05 3.40 -26.91
CA ALA A 547 12.49 3.08 -25.56
C ALA A 547 13.96 3.45 -25.31
N LYS A 548 14.82 3.32 -26.31
CA LYS A 548 16.24 3.74 -26.24
C LYS A 548 16.43 5.23 -25.97
N GLN A 549 15.46 6.09 -26.31
CA GLN A 549 15.55 7.52 -26.04
C GLN A 549 15.32 7.86 -24.55
N TYR A 550 14.71 6.92 -23.79
CA TYR A 550 14.37 7.07 -22.38
C TYR A 550 15.19 6.16 -21.45
N GLN A 551 16.15 5.39 -22.00
CA GLN A 551 16.91 4.43 -21.20
C GLN A 551 17.79 5.06 -20.10
N ASP A 552 18.16 6.33 -20.29
CA ASP A 552 19.01 7.10 -19.37
C ASP A 552 18.19 8.04 -18.47
N GLU A 553 16.85 7.93 -18.49
CA GLU A 553 15.98 8.70 -17.59
C GLU A 553 16.08 8.13 -16.16
N PRO A 554 16.41 8.96 -15.15
CA PRO A 554 16.70 8.44 -13.80
C PRO A 554 15.46 7.97 -13.04
N ASN A 555 14.25 8.13 -13.58
CA ASN A 555 13.02 7.77 -12.88
C ASN A 555 12.70 6.27 -12.98
N SER A 556 12.42 5.63 -11.84
CA SER A 556 12.16 4.19 -11.73
C SER A 556 10.94 3.71 -12.56
N LYS A 557 9.87 4.50 -12.66
CA LYS A 557 8.69 4.15 -13.47
C LYS A 557 9.05 4.09 -14.96
N VAL A 558 9.86 5.04 -15.42
CA VAL A 558 10.35 5.06 -16.81
C VAL A 558 11.32 3.90 -17.07
N ASN A 559 12.24 3.63 -16.13
CA ASN A 559 13.15 2.48 -16.22
C ASN A 559 12.38 1.15 -16.34
N LEU A 560 11.32 0.99 -15.57
CA LEU A 560 10.46 -0.20 -15.65
C LEU A 560 9.72 -0.29 -17.00
N ALA A 561 9.26 0.83 -17.55
CA ALA A 561 8.64 0.85 -18.88
C ALA A 561 9.65 0.47 -19.98
N VAL A 562 10.87 1.01 -19.94
CA VAL A 562 11.96 0.62 -20.86
C VAL A 562 12.28 -0.87 -20.70
N ALA A 563 12.43 -1.36 -19.46
CA ALA A 563 12.67 -2.78 -19.19
C ALA A 563 11.56 -3.68 -19.77
N SER A 564 10.31 -3.28 -19.65
CA SER A 564 9.15 -3.99 -20.22
C SER A 564 9.22 -4.05 -21.75
N VAL A 565 9.52 -2.92 -22.41
CA VAL A 565 9.68 -2.88 -23.87
C VAL A 565 10.85 -3.75 -24.32
N TYR A 566 11.99 -3.69 -23.64
CA TYR A 566 13.17 -4.51 -23.93
C TYR A 566 12.90 -6.00 -23.68
N ALA A 567 12.15 -6.34 -22.64
CA ALA A 567 11.77 -7.72 -22.37
C ALA A 567 10.96 -8.35 -23.52
N LYS A 568 10.14 -7.55 -24.17
CA LYS A 568 9.25 -7.99 -25.26
C LYS A 568 9.90 -7.92 -26.64
N ASN A 569 10.64 -6.86 -26.94
CA ASN A 569 11.10 -6.51 -28.30
C ASN A 569 12.63 -6.44 -28.43
N GLY A 570 13.39 -6.49 -27.32
CA GLY A 570 14.83 -6.31 -27.31
C GLY A 570 15.59 -7.51 -27.85
N GLY A 571 16.82 -7.24 -28.36
CA GLY A 571 17.80 -8.24 -28.75
C GLY A 571 19.00 -8.28 -27.80
N PRO A 572 20.09 -8.98 -28.14
CA PRO A 572 21.27 -9.11 -27.25
C PRO A 572 21.96 -7.77 -26.90
N ALA A 573 21.72 -6.73 -27.67
CA ALA A 573 22.31 -5.40 -27.45
C ALA A 573 21.74 -4.66 -26.22
N GLU A 574 20.50 -4.98 -25.82
CA GLU A 574 19.82 -4.31 -24.70
C GLU A 574 20.20 -4.93 -23.34
N TRP A 575 21.08 -5.94 -23.32
CA TRP A 575 21.54 -6.59 -22.08
C TRP A 575 22.20 -5.59 -21.10
N THR A 576 23.02 -4.69 -21.60
CA THR A 576 23.74 -3.70 -20.76
C THR A 576 22.80 -2.83 -19.94
N PHE A 577 21.65 -2.49 -20.48
CA PHE A 577 20.63 -1.74 -19.74
C PHE A 577 20.20 -2.48 -18.46
N PHE A 578 19.97 -3.80 -18.54
CA PHE A 578 19.59 -4.58 -17.37
C PHE A 578 20.73 -4.74 -16.37
N GLU A 579 21.97 -4.92 -16.88
CA GLU A 579 23.15 -5.07 -16.04
C GLU A 579 23.47 -3.78 -15.27
N ASP A 580 23.36 -2.62 -15.91
CA ASP A 580 23.68 -1.32 -15.34
C ASP A 580 22.61 -0.83 -14.33
N ASN A 581 21.31 -1.16 -14.55
CA ASN A 581 20.24 -0.61 -13.74
C ASN A 581 19.74 -1.52 -12.60
N VAL A 582 20.16 -2.79 -12.53
CA VAL A 582 19.65 -3.71 -11.52
C VAL A 582 20.03 -3.30 -10.09
N THR A 583 21.17 -2.64 -9.91
CA THR A 583 21.66 -2.17 -8.61
C THR A 583 21.07 -0.84 -8.17
N GLU A 584 20.50 -0.07 -9.11
CA GLU A 584 19.97 1.27 -8.86
C GLU A 584 18.53 1.27 -8.29
N LEU A 585 17.85 0.11 -8.37
CA LEU A 585 16.45 -0.02 -7.97
C LEU A 585 16.31 -0.74 -6.64
N ASN A 586 15.35 -0.30 -5.83
CA ASN A 586 15.04 -0.86 -4.52
C ASN A 586 13.57 -1.28 -4.40
N GLY A 587 13.24 -2.04 -3.35
CA GLY A 587 11.87 -2.42 -3.01
C GLY A 587 11.11 -3.13 -4.15
N ASN A 588 9.85 -2.77 -4.33
CA ASN A 588 9.00 -3.37 -5.36
C ASN A 588 9.47 -3.07 -6.79
N ASN A 589 10.08 -1.91 -7.04
CA ASN A 589 10.61 -1.57 -8.35
C ASN A 589 11.72 -2.54 -8.78
N LYS A 590 12.59 -2.95 -7.85
CA LYS A 590 13.59 -3.99 -8.10
C LYS A 590 12.96 -5.32 -8.46
N ILE A 591 11.91 -5.72 -7.76
CA ILE A 591 11.17 -6.97 -8.05
C ILE A 591 10.63 -6.96 -9.49
N TYR A 592 9.95 -5.89 -9.89
CA TYR A 592 9.41 -5.77 -11.25
C TYR A 592 10.52 -5.75 -12.29
N PHE A 593 11.61 -5.06 -12.01
CA PHE A 593 12.77 -5.03 -12.90
C PHE A 593 13.40 -6.41 -13.10
N LEU A 594 13.59 -7.18 -12.03
CA LEU A 594 14.08 -8.56 -12.10
C LEU A 594 13.14 -9.49 -12.88
N GLN A 595 11.83 -9.30 -12.78
CA GLN A 595 10.85 -10.01 -13.60
C GLN A 595 10.97 -9.65 -15.09
N HIS A 596 11.21 -8.38 -15.41
CA HIS A 596 11.49 -7.95 -16.79
C HIS A 596 12.83 -8.49 -17.30
N LEU A 597 13.88 -8.47 -16.48
CA LEU A 597 15.17 -9.10 -16.80
C LEU A 597 15.01 -10.59 -17.12
N TYR A 598 14.27 -11.32 -16.30
CA TYR A 598 13.98 -12.74 -16.55
C TYR A 598 13.20 -12.93 -17.85
N SER A 599 12.12 -12.17 -18.05
CA SER A 599 11.30 -12.21 -19.26
C SER A 599 12.12 -11.88 -20.52
N TYR A 600 12.97 -10.86 -20.44
CA TYR A 600 13.94 -10.53 -21.50
C TYR A 600 14.86 -11.72 -21.78
N SER A 601 15.45 -12.29 -20.73
CA SER A 601 16.48 -13.34 -20.87
C SER A 601 15.93 -14.60 -21.54
N ILE A 602 14.77 -15.09 -21.15
CA ILE A 602 14.17 -16.30 -21.74
C ILE A 602 13.69 -16.11 -23.19
N ASN A 603 13.60 -14.87 -23.66
CA ASN A 603 13.29 -14.53 -25.05
C ASN A 603 14.55 -14.40 -25.93
N GLN A 604 15.75 -14.45 -25.33
CA GLN A 604 17.02 -14.41 -26.05
C GLN A 604 17.47 -15.82 -26.50
N PRO A 605 18.45 -15.90 -27.42
CA PRO A 605 19.11 -17.18 -27.71
C PRO A 605 19.67 -17.84 -26.44
N ASP A 606 19.69 -19.17 -26.39
CA ASP A 606 20.02 -19.95 -25.19
C ASP A 606 21.38 -19.55 -24.54
N GLU A 607 22.38 -19.15 -25.35
CA GLU A 607 23.67 -18.68 -24.87
C GLU A 607 23.60 -17.26 -24.24
N ALA A 608 22.63 -16.45 -24.62
CA ALA A 608 22.42 -15.13 -24.04
C ALA A 608 21.52 -15.20 -22.80
N ALA A 609 20.54 -16.10 -22.79
CA ALA A 609 19.61 -16.29 -21.68
C ALA A 609 20.33 -16.56 -20.34
N ILE A 610 21.45 -17.31 -20.38
CA ILE A 610 22.20 -17.69 -19.18
C ILE A 610 22.85 -16.49 -18.47
N LYS A 611 22.97 -15.32 -19.11
CA LYS A 611 23.54 -14.11 -18.52
C LYS A 611 22.75 -13.62 -17.31
N ALA A 612 21.46 -13.94 -17.21
CA ALA A 612 20.64 -13.62 -16.06
C ALA A 612 21.06 -14.39 -14.79
N MET A 613 21.68 -15.58 -14.94
CA MET A 613 22.05 -16.42 -13.80
C MET A 613 22.96 -15.69 -12.78
N PRO A 614 24.11 -15.10 -13.16
CA PRO A 614 24.97 -14.40 -12.20
C PRO A 614 24.27 -13.20 -11.55
N VAL A 615 23.42 -12.46 -12.26
CA VAL A 615 22.67 -11.34 -11.69
C VAL A 615 21.72 -11.83 -10.59
N LEU A 616 20.93 -12.87 -10.88
CA LEU A 616 20.01 -13.44 -9.89
C LEU A 616 20.75 -14.05 -8.69
N ILE A 617 21.92 -14.65 -8.90
CA ILE A 617 22.76 -15.17 -7.81
C ILE A 617 23.27 -14.02 -6.93
N ASN A 618 23.79 -12.97 -7.54
CA ASN A 618 24.26 -11.80 -6.80
C ASN A 618 23.15 -11.18 -5.93
N GLU A 619 21.91 -11.10 -6.44
CA GLU A 619 20.79 -10.61 -5.67
C GLU A 619 20.40 -11.53 -4.48
N ILE A 620 20.63 -12.84 -4.61
CA ILE A 620 20.42 -13.78 -3.51
C ILE A 620 21.54 -13.66 -2.47
N GLU A 621 22.80 -13.47 -2.89
CA GLU A 621 23.98 -13.41 -2.03
C GLU A 621 24.21 -12.04 -1.40
N ALA A 622 23.67 -10.96 -2.02
CA ALA A 622 23.78 -9.61 -1.54
C ALA A 622 22.86 -9.38 -0.38
N ASP A 623 23.04 -9.49 0.78
CA ASP A 623 22.20 -9.33 2.00
C ASP A 623 21.02 -8.35 1.86
N ASN A 624 20.23 -8.57 0.82
CA ASN A 624 19.08 -7.76 0.45
C ASN A 624 17.84 -8.18 1.23
N ILE A 625 16.80 -7.34 1.17
CA ILE A 625 15.49 -7.59 1.78
C ILE A 625 14.97 -8.97 1.38
N TRP A 626 14.46 -9.75 2.32
CA TRP A 626 14.06 -11.15 2.15
C TRP A 626 13.17 -11.43 0.93
N TYR A 627 12.26 -10.53 0.59
CA TYR A 627 11.35 -10.72 -0.55
C TYR A 627 12.06 -10.55 -1.91
N SER A 628 13.08 -9.69 -2.02
CA SER A 628 13.92 -9.58 -3.23
C SER A 628 14.72 -10.87 -3.45
N ARG A 629 15.29 -11.44 -2.37
CA ARG A 629 15.97 -12.73 -2.42
C ARG A 629 15.02 -13.85 -2.84
N LEU A 630 13.82 -13.91 -2.22
CA LEU A 630 12.79 -14.92 -2.56
C LEU A 630 12.40 -14.86 -4.03
N VAL A 631 12.18 -13.66 -4.57
CA VAL A 631 11.86 -13.49 -6.00
C VAL A 631 13.04 -13.95 -6.86
N SER A 632 14.27 -13.59 -6.52
CA SER A 632 15.46 -14.01 -7.25
C SER A 632 15.65 -15.54 -7.25
N TYR A 633 15.37 -16.22 -6.13
CA TYR A 633 15.31 -17.70 -6.09
C TYR A 633 14.27 -18.26 -7.06
N ARG A 634 13.06 -17.70 -7.07
CA ARG A 634 11.99 -18.15 -7.98
C ARG A 634 12.35 -17.92 -9.44
N LEU A 635 12.95 -16.78 -9.78
CA LEU A 635 13.39 -16.48 -11.14
C LEU A 635 14.57 -17.36 -11.56
N LEU A 636 15.52 -17.65 -10.68
CA LEU A 636 16.61 -18.58 -10.93
C LEU A 636 16.09 -20.00 -11.21
N PHE A 637 15.11 -20.48 -10.41
CA PHE A 637 14.43 -21.75 -10.69
C PHE A 637 13.61 -21.71 -11.97
N GLY A 638 13.01 -20.56 -12.29
CA GLY A 638 12.33 -20.30 -13.55
C GLY A 638 13.28 -20.44 -14.75
N LEU A 639 14.50 -19.90 -14.64
CA LEU A 639 15.53 -20.04 -15.68
C LEU A 639 15.96 -21.51 -15.87
N LYS A 640 16.10 -22.28 -14.79
CA LYS A 640 16.30 -23.73 -14.87
C LYS A 640 15.15 -24.41 -15.63
N SER A 641 13.91 -24.05 -15.31
CA SER A 641 12.72 -24.63 -15.93
C SER A 641 12.60 -24.25 -17.41
N HIS A 642 13.07 -23.06 -17.80
CA HIS A 642 13.21 -22.66 -19.20
C HIS A 642 14.11 -23.67 -19.97
N TYR A 643 15.30 -23.98 -19.45
CA TYR A 643 16.18 -24.95 -20.11
C TYR A 643 15.59 -26.36 -20.14
N THR A 644 14.89 -26.80 -19.10
CA THR A 644 14.13 -28.08 -19.13
C THR A 644 13.12 -28.11 -20.30
N LYS A 645 12.37 -27.02 -20.49
CA LYS A 645 11.41 -26.87 -21.59
C LYS A 645 12.10 -26.89 -22.94
N ARG A 646 13.22 -26.20 -23.12
CA ARG A 646 14.03 -26.17 -24.33
C ARG A 646 14.53 -27.58 -24.71
N ILE A 647 15.02 -28.37 -23.76
CA ILE A 647 15.43 -29.77 -23.96
C ILE A 647 14.28 -30.57 -24.53
N ASN A 648 13.07 -30.47 -23.98
CA ASN A 648 11.90 -31.20 -24.44
C ASN A 648 11.45 -30.78 -25.85
N GLU A 649 11.53 -29.50 -26.18
CA GLU A 649 11.24 -28.95 -27.51
C GLU A 649 12.24 -29.52 -28.55
N ILE A 650 13.55 -29.55 -28.23
CA ILE A 650 14.60 -30.07 -29.09
C ILE A 650 14.38 -31.59 -29.28
N ASP A 651 14.04 -32.33 -28.23
CA ASP A 651 13.73 -33.78 -28.35
C ASP A 651 12.55 -34.04 -29.28
N THR A 652 11.52 -33.23 -29.21
CA THR A 652 10.37 -33.33 -30.11
C THR A 652 10.78 -33.07 -31.56
N LYS A 653 11.61 -32.06 -31.81
CA LYS A 653 12.16 -31.78 -33.15
C LYS A 653 13.05 -32.89 -33.66
N LEU A 654 13.92 -33.46 -32.84
CA LEU A 654 14.77 -34.59 -33.20
C LEU A 654 13.96 -35.85 -33.59
N GLN A 655 12.88 -36.12 -32.85
CA GLN A 655 11.97 -37.24 -33.17
C GLN A 655 11.26 -37.02 -34.52
N SER A 656 10.81 -35.80 -34.83
CA SER A 656 10.16 -35.51 -36.12
C SER A 656 11.16 -35.64 -37.28
N LEU A 657 12.36 -35.08 -37.16
CA LEU A 657 13.41 -35.20 -38.16
C LEU A 657 13.83 -36.67 -38.41
N THR A 658 13.74 -37.51 -37.40
CA THR A 658 14.04 -38.94 -37.53
C THR A 658 12.98 -39.64 -38.34
N LYS A 659 11.71 -39.28 -38.24
CA LYS A 659 10.60 -39.81 -39.05
C LYS A 659 10.65 -39.34 -40.51
N GLU A 660 11.12 -38.10 -40.74
CA GLU A 660 11.17 -37.50 -42.08
C GLU A 660 12.43 -37.81 -42.88
N GLY A 661 13.40 -38.57 -42.31
CA GLY A 661 14.65 -38.92 -42.97
C GLY A 661 15.60 -37.73 -43.21
N ALA A 662 15.49 -36.69 -42.39
CA ALA A 662 16.26 -35.46 -42.50
C ALA A 662 17.77 -35.61 -42.31
N GLY A 663 18.55 -34.69 -42.87
CA GLY A 663 20.01 -34.76 -42.96
C GLY A 663 20.74 -34.83 -41.61
N VAL A 664 21.88 -35.47 -41.59
CA VAL A 664 22.72 -35.68 -40.39
C VAL A 664 23.16 -34.36 -39.77
N GLU A 665 23.38 -33.31 -40.57
CA GLU A 665 23.85 -32.00 -40.13
C GLU A 665 22.83 -31.29 -39.22
N GLN A 666 21.53 -31.28 -39.56
CA GLN A 666 20.47 -30.70 -38.74
C GLN A 666 20.31 -31.39 -37.37
N LYS A 667 20.44 -32.73 -37.37
CA LYS A 667 20.39 -33.50 -36.12
C LYS A 667 21.61 -33.18 -35.23
N LEU A 668 22.80 -33.02 -35.80
CA LEU A 668 24.02 -32.72 -35.06
C LEU A 668 23.93 -31.33 -34.39
N VAL A 669 23.35 -30.32 -35.07
CA VAL A 669 23.11 -28.99 -34.52
C VAL A 669 22.16 -29.07 -33.33
N LEU A 670 21.03 -29.73 -33.46
CA LEU A 670 20.05 -29.88 -32.38
C LEU A 670 20.59 -30.69 -31.20
N GLU A 671 21.39 -31.72 -31.41
CA GLU A 671 22.03 -32.47 -30.32
C GLU A 671 23.07 -31.58 -29.57
N LYS A 672 23.79 -30.74 -30.26
CA LYS A 672 24.72 -29.77 -29.65
C LYS A 672 23.97 -28.75 -28.78
N GLU A 673 22.89 -28.18 -29.30
CA GLU A 673 21.99 -27.26 -28.55
C GLU A 673 21.40 -27.96 -27.33
N LYS A 674 20.90 -29.20 -27.47
CA LYS A 674 20.38 -30.00 -26.37
C LYS A 674 21.41 -30.20 -25.25
N ASN A 675 22.65 -30.58 -25.64
CA ASN A 675 23.73 -30.80 -24.67
C ASN A 675 24.10 -29.51 -23.94
N PHE A 676 24.09 -28.38 -24.63
CA PHE A 676 24.26 -27.06 -23.99
C PHE A 676 23.15 -26.80 -22.97
N CYS A 677 21.88 -26.95 -23.37
CA CYS A 677 20.74 -26.72 -22.47
C CYS A 677 20.79 -27.64 -21.23
N LYS A 678 21.16 -28.91 -21.39
CA LYS A 678 21.32 -29.87 -20.28
C LYS A 678 22.44 -29.43 -19.32
N ALA A 679 23.58 -28.96 -19.84
CA ALA A 679 24.68 -28.49 -19.02
C ALA A 679 24.25 -27.26 -18.19
N LYS A 680 23.51 -26.31 -18.81
CA LYS A 680 23.01 -25.11 -18.12
C LYS A 680 21.91 -25.42 -17.10
N GLU A 681 21.00 -26.32 -17.41
CA GLU A 681 20.00 -26.81 -16.45
C GLU A 681 20.67 -27.37 -15.18
N GLN A 682 21.70 -28.22 -15.35
CA GLN A 682 22.43 -28.82 -14.24
C GLN A 682 23.25 -27.77 -13.45
N GLU A 683 23.90 -26.82 -14.14
CA GLU A 683 24.65 -25.75 -13.54
C GLU A 683 23.76 -24.86 -12.65
N ILE A 684 22.61 -24.43 -13.16
CA ILE A 684 21.66 -23.60 -12.42
C ILE A 684 21.10 -24.37 -11.21
N LEU A 685 20.72 -25.64 -11.39
CA LEU A 685 20.19 -26.45 -10.30
C LEU A 685 21.24 -26.67 -9.19
N ALA A 686 22.49 -26.91 -9.54
CA ALA A 686 23.57 -27.05 -8.58
C ALA A 686 23.78 -25.76 -7.76
N LYS A 687 23.80 -24.61 -8.43
CA LYS A 687 23.92 -23.31 -7.76
C LYS A 687 22.71 -23.01 -6.87
N TYR A 688 21.49 -23.23 -7.37
CA TYR A 688 20.27 -23.08 -6.62
C TYR A 688 20.27 -23.88 -5.31
N ASN A 689 20.68 -25.16 -5.37
CA ASN A 689 20.73 -26.02 -4.19
C ASN A 689 21.75 -25.52 -3.16
N VAL A 690 22.94 -25.10 -3.58
CA VAL A 690 23.96 -24.54 -2.70
C VAL A 690 23.46 -23.26 -2.02
N LEU A 691 22.83 -22.36 -2.78
CA LEU A 691 22.26 -21.12 -2.22
C LEU A 691 21.16 -21.43 -1.20
N LYS A 692 20.26 -22.37 -1.53
CA LYS A 692 19.18 -22.80 -0.64
C LYS A 692 19.69 -23.44 0.66
N GLU A 693 20.75 -24.26 0.58
CA GLU A 693 21.41 -24.87 1.75
C GLU A 693 22.06 -23.83 2.67
N ASN A 694 22.53 -22.72 2.10
CA ASN A 694 23.17 -21.62 2.83
C ASN A 694 22.17 -20.53 3.28
N GLU A 695 20.92 -20.59 2.86
CA GLU A 695 19.90 -19.60 3.25
C GLU A 695 19.54 -19.78 4.74
N THR A 696 19.51 -18.68 5.47
CA THR A 696 19.24 -18.66 6.91
C THR A 696 17.98 -17.92 7.28
N ASP A 697 17.44 -17.13 6.36
CA ASP A 697 16.24 -16.32 6.61
C ASP A 697 14.99 -17.19 6.65
N PRO A 698 14.27 -17.24 7.81
CA PRO A 698 13.05 -18.03 7.93
C PRO A 698 11.94 -17.62 6.96
N GLN A 699 11.88 -16.33 6.59
CA GLN A 699 10.87 -15.79 5.66
C GLN A 699 11.09 -16.33 4.26
N VAL A 700 12.34 -16.47 3.84
CA VAL A 700 12.72 -17.06 2.56
C VAL A 700 12.52 -18.57 2.60
N LEU A 701 13.10 -19.26 3.59
CA LEU A 701 13.04 -20.72 3.71
C LEU A 701 11.62 -21.27 3.80
N GLY A 702 10.74 -20.59 4.52
CA GLY A 702 9.33 -21.00 4.66
C GLY A 702 8.51 -20.91 3.37
N ARG A 703 9.04 -20.24 2.32
CA ARG A 703 8.35 -19.99 1.05
C ARG A 703 9.05 -20.57 -0.19
N LEU A 704 10.26 -21.15 -0.03
CA LEU A 704 11.00 -21.95 -1.02
C LEU A 704 10.62 -23.42 -0.96
#